data_2562734ed0f6fbc266c6f8dd9f37e993
#
_entry.id   2562734ed0f6fbc266c6f8dd9f37e993
#
_cell.length_a   1.000
_cell.length_b   1.000
_cell.length_c   1.000
_cell.angle_alpha   90.00
_cell.angle_beta   90.00
_cell.angle_gamma   90.00
#
_symmetry.space_group_name_H-M   'P 1'
#
loop_
_entity.id
_entity.type
_entity.pdbx_description
1 polymer ?
#
loop_
_entity_poly.entity_id
_entity_poly.type
_entity_poly.pdbx_seq_one_letter_code
_entity_poly.pdbx_strand_id
1 'polypeptide(L)'
;MDTALSWVKAYVPDLDVTPSEYTDAMTLTGTKVEGYKELDKNLEKIVVGEILSIEKHPDADKLIICQVDVGNEKIQIVTGAPNVSVGDKVPVVLDGGKVAGGHDGGPLPENGIKIKKGKLRGVESFGMMCSIDELGQDKNYFPDAPESGIYILPKDAKVGSDAIELLGLRDTVFEYEITSNRVDCYGVIGIAREAAATFKKKFVLPKVNETGNSENVADYLSVEVKDNELCKRYVARVVKNIKLAPSPAWMQERLRAVGIRPINNIVDITNYVMAEYGQPMHAFDYDLLEGHKIVVDRAKDGEEFETLDGVVRKLDKDILMINDAKKAVAIAGIMGGENSKITDDVSTMVFECATFDGTNIRLSSKRLGLRTDSSGKFEKGLDPNNAYDAMMRACSLVEELGAGEVVGGCVDVYPVKVVESRVIFEPDRINKLLGTDISKEDMLEIFDRIELKYDKETDEIVAPTFRQDIHFMADLAEEVARFFGYDKIPTTLPKSSATIGGINLKLEIEELAREVAKFLGFSEAMNYSFESAKVFDKLNLSKDSHYRNAIEISNPLGEDFRMMRTQAVNGILNSLSTNYNRRNKDVHLFELANIYIPKELPLRELPDERMQFVLGFYGKEDFFDMKGVVEEFLTTIGIDSKLHYDPSCKEEFLHPGRKADIILDGVRLGYLGEVHPSVCENYKLGERTYIAVLDLPNIIPFVNFDIKYTGIAKYPATSRDISLVVPKNILVGEIEDVISQNGGSNLESFKLFDIYEGDQIEAGFKSVAYSLTFRNKERTLLDTEVNEVMDKILNKLEAKNIKIRS
;
A
#
# COMPACT_ATOMS: atom_id res chain seq x y z
N MET A 1 -7.59 -10.87 -8.98
CA MET A 1 -8.64 -11.51 -9.83
C MET A 1 -8.51 -13.02 -9.71
N ASP A 2 -9.63 -13.71 -9.50
CA ASP A 2 -9.61 -15.17 -9.32
C ASP A 2 -10.07 -15.89 -10.58
N THR A 3 -9.44 -17.03 -10.90
CA THR A 3 -9.81 -17.84 -12.07
C THR A 3 -9.57 -19.32 -11.80
N ALA A 4 -10.57 -20.16 -12.10
CA ALA A 4 -10.47 -21.58 -11.97
C ALA A 4 -9.66 -22.22 -13.11
N LEU A 5 -8.81 -23.20 -12.81
CA LEU A 5 -8.04 -23.94 -13.82
C LEU A 5 -8.94 -24.64 -14.84
N SER A 6 -10.05 -25.23 -14.39
CA SER A 6 -11.04 -25.87 -15.27
C SER A 6 -11.63 -24.89 -16.28
N TRP A 7 -11.84 -23.63 -15.88
CA TRP A 7 -12.37 -22.60 -16.77
C TRP A 7 -11.32 -22.16 -17.81
N VAL A 8 -10.05 -22.01 -17.39
CA VAL A 8 -8.93 -21.76 -18.32
C VAL A 8 -8.80 -22.92 -19.32
N LYS A 9 -8.87 -24.18 -18.85
CA LYS A 9 -8.84 -25.38 -19.71
C LYS A 9 -9.97 -25.45 -20.72
N ALA A 10 -11.14 -24.85 -20.46
CA ALA A 10 -12.22 -24.77 -21.44
C ALA A 10 -11.81 -23.97 -22.71
N TYR A 11 -10.84 -23.07 -22.61
CA TYR A 11 -10.30 -22.27 -23.72
C TYR A 11 -8.89 -22.72 -24.16
N VAL A 12 -8.22 -23.53 -23.32
CA VAL A 12 -6.91 -24.13 -23.62
C VAL A 12 -7.00 -25.63 -23.35
N PRO A 13 -7.70 -26.40 -24.21
CA PRO A 13 -8.05 -27.80 -23.92
C PRO A 13 -6.85 -28.73 -23.65
N ASP A 14 -5.71 -28.45 -24.29
CA ASP A 14 -4.50 -29.26 -24.18
C ASP A 14 -3.57 -28.80 -23.03
N LEU A 15 -4.07 -27.98 -22.10
CA LEU A 15 -3.32 -27.51 -20.95
C LEU A 15 -3.26 -28.59 -19.86
N ASP A 16 -2.12 -29.27 -19.77
CA ASP A 16 -1.84 -30.29 -18.77
C ASP A 16 -0.66 -29.87 -17.93
N VAL A 17 -0.94 -29.29 -16.76
CA VAL A 17 0.06 -28.66 -15.86
C VAL A 17 -0.38 -28.83 -14.42
N THR A 18 0.58 -28.88 -13.51
CA THR A 18 0.34 -28.77 -12.07
C THR A 18 0.09 -27.34 -11.66
N PRO A 19 -0.57 -27.07 -10.53
CA PRO A 19 -0.77 -25.70 -10.03
C PRO A 19 0.53 -24.91 -9.84
N SER A 20 1.59 -25.55 -9.38
CA SER A 20 2.90 -24.90 -9.21
C SER A 20 3.54 -24.52 -10.55
N GLU A 21 3.58 -25.46 -11.52
CA GLU A 21 4.10 -25.18 -12.86
C GLU A 21 3.33 -24.07 -13.56
N TYR A 22 2.01 -24.03 -13.38
CA TYR A 22 1.17 -22.96 -13.90
C TYR A 22 1.53 -21.60 -13.30
N THR A 23 1.61 -21.53 -11.97
CA THR A 23 1.93 -20.32 -11.21
C THR A 23 3.29 -19.74 -11.63
N ASP A 24 4.31 -20.60 -11.66
CA ASP A 24 5.68 -20.18 -12.00
C ASP A 24 5.77 -19.69 -13.44
N ALA A 25 5.21 -20.42 -14.40
CA ALA A 25 5.28 -20.06 -15.81
C ALA A 25 4.49 -18.78 -16.13
N MET A 26 3.27 -18.61 -15.61
CA MET A 26 2.46 -17.41 -15.80
C MET A 26 3.14 -16.17 -15.21
N THR A 27 3.71 -16.30 -14.02
CA THR A 27 4.44 -15.22 -13.36
C THR A 27 5.69 -14.82 -14.15
N LEU A 28 6.47 -15.80 -14.61
CA LEU A 28 7.69 -15.53 -15.41
C LEU A 28 7.39 -14.88 -16.76
N THR A 29 6.21 -15.13 -17.34
CA THR A 29 5.79 -14.51 -18.60
C THR A 29 5.01 -13.20 -18.42
N GLY A 30 4.97 -12.64 -17.19
CA GLY A 30 4.45 -11.31 -16.92
C GLY A 30 3.01 -11.24 -16.41
N THR A 31 2.30 -12.38 -16.30
CA THR A 31 0.96 -12.46 -15.68
C THR A 31 1.10 -13.02 -14.27
N LYS A 32 1.34 -12.11 -13.30
CA LYS A 32 1.69 -12.50 -11.93
C LYS A 32 0.57 -13.23 -11.22
N VAL A 33 0.86 -14.44 -10.75
CA VAL A 33 0.01 -15.22 -9.86
C VAL A 33 0.49 -15.01 -8.41
N GLU A 34 -0.37 -14.47 -7.55
CA GLU A 34 -0.07 -14.24 -6.13
C GLU A 34 -0.12 -15.54 -5.32
N GLY A 35 -1.01 -16.44 -5.72
CA GLY A 35 -1.17 -17.73 -5.07
C GLY A 35 -2.26 -18.59 -5.72
N TYR A 36 -2.46 -19.78 -5.18
CA TYR A 36 -3.55 -20.64 -5.61
C TYR A 36 -4.16 -21.38 -4.43
N LYS A 37 -5.43 -21.76 -4.60
CA LYS A 37 -6.20 -22.56 -3.64
C LYS A 37 -6.75 -23.79 -4.36
N GLU A 38 -6.35 -24.99 -3.89
CA GLU A 38 -6.99 -26.24 -4.28
C GLU A 38 -8.29 -26.38 -3.48
N LEU A 39 -9.43 -26.42 -4.17
CA LEU A 39 -10.75 -26.43 -3.51
C LEU A 39 -11.03 -27.74 -2.79
N ASP A 40 -10.40 -28.82 -3.21
CA ASP A 40 -10.48 -30.15 -2.58
C ASP A 40 -9.38 -30.44 -1.55
N LYS A 41 -8.62 -29.42 -1.15
CA LYS A 41 -7.57 -29.59 -0.13
C LYS A 41 -8.14 -30.21 1.15
N ASN A 42 -7.56 -31.33 1.59
CA ASN A 42 -8.01 -32.10 2.75
C ASN A 42 -9.40 -32.76 2.63
N LEU A 43 -9.89 -32.98 1.41
CA LEU A 43 -11.11 -33.71 1.17
C LEU A 43 -10.77 -35.11 0.60
N GLU A 44 -10.97 -36.13 1.43
CA GLU A 44 -10.63 -37.51 1.04
C GLU A 44 -11.80 -38.47 1.32
N LYS A 45 -12.09 -39.38 0.38
CA LYS A 45 -13.10 -40.42 0.50
C LYS A 45 -14.51 -39.88 0.82
N ILE A 46 -14.94 -38.86 0.10
CA ILE A 46 -16.29 -38.30 0.24
C ILE A 46 -17.12 -38.69 -0.97
N VAL A 47 -18.19 -39.45 -0.73
CA VAL A 47 -19.05 -40.01 -1.76
C VAL A 47 -20.50 -39.58 -1.60
N VAL A 48 -21.30 -39.73 -2.63
CA VAL A 48 -22.74 -39.52 -2.58
C VAL A 48 -23.39 -40.70 -1.84
N GLY A 49 -24.04 -40.42 -0.72
CA GLY A 49 -24.82 -41.39 0.04
C GLY A 49 -26.32 -41.10 -0.05
N GLU A 50 -27.17 -42.15 -0.08
CA GLU A 50 -28.64 -42.05 -0.02
C GLU A 50 -29.15 -42.59 1.32
N ILE A 51 -29.95 -41.78 2.01
CA ILE A 51 -30.52 -42.13 3.31
C ILE A 51 -31.70 -43.11 3.09
N LEU A 52 -31.53 -44.36 3.53
CA LEU A 52 -32.52 -45.42 3.37
C LEU A 52 -33.55 -45.48 4.54
N SER A 53 -33.11 -45.24 5.77
CA SER A 53 -33.96 -45.17 6.97
C SER A 53 -33.40 -44.29 8.01
N ILE A 54 -34.26 -43.72 8.86
CA ILE A 54 -33.93 -42.87 9.98
C ILE A 54 -34.64 -43.40 11.23
N GLU A 55 -33.89 -43.64 12.33
CA GLU A 55 -34.37 -44.09 13.62
C GLU A 55 -33.96 -43.12 14.73
N LYS A 56 -34.75 -43.03 15.81
CA LYS A 56 -34.35 -42.17 16.96
C LYS A 56 -33.22 -42.87 17.73
N HIS A 57 -32.30 -42.05 18.23
CA HIS A 57 -31.24 -42.56 19.10
C HIS A 57 -31.79 -42.95 20.47
N PRO A 58 -31.44 -44.15 21.03
CA PRO A 58 -32.00 -44.66 22.27
C PRO A 58 -31.69 -43.77 23.48
N ASP A 59 -30.53 -43.14 23.54
CA ASP A 59 -30.02 -42.42 24.70
C ASP A 59 -29.73 -40.94 24.43
N ALA A 60 -30.27 -40.34 23.37
CA ALA A 60 -30.04 -38.93 23.02
C ALA A 60 -31.16 -38.33 22.16
N ASP A 61 -31.87 -37.35 22.70
CA ASP A 61 -33.05 -36.70 22.07
C ASP A 61 -32.69 -35.90 20.78
N LYS A 62 -31.46 -35.45 20.65
CA LYS A 62 -30.99 -34.64 19.51
C LYS A 62 -30.23 -35.44 18.45
N LEU A 63 -30.07 -36.76 18.61
CA LEU A 63 -29.38 -37.59 17.67
C LEU A 63 -30.36 -38.56 16.95
N ILE A 64 -30.06 -38.81 15.69
CA ILE A 64 -30.75 -39.81 14.87
C ILE A 64 -29.75 -40.81 14.28
N ILE A 65 -30.21 -41.99 14.03
CA ILE A 65 -29.46 -43.08 13.40
C ILE A 65 -29.96 -43.26 11.98
N CYS A 66 -29.08 -43.08 11.01
CA CYS A 66 -29.37 -43.18 9.61
C CYS A 66 -28.70 -44.44 9.02
N GLN A 67 -29.43 -45.22 8.22
CA GLN A 67 -28.83 -46.22 7.34
C GLN A 67 -28.65 -45.57 5.99
N VAL A 68 -27.40 -45.53 5.50
CA VAL A 68 -27.00 -44.78 4.30
C VAL A 68 -26.37 -45.74 3.29
N ASP A 69 -26.92 -45.78 2.08
CA ASP A 69 -26.32 -46.50 0.94
C ASP A 69 -25.21 -45.62 0.32
N VAL A 70 -23.99 -46.10 0.31
CA VAL A 70 -22.82 -45.39 -0.27
C VAL A 70 -22.34 -46.07 -1.58
N GLY A 71 -23.19 -46.85 -2.21
CA GLY A 71 -22.96 -47.51 -3.49
C GLY A 71 -22.43 -48.95 -3.38
N ASN A 72 -21.34 -49.12 -2.65
CA ASN A 72 -20.72 -50.44 -2.48
C ASN A 72 -21.26 -51.20 -1.25
N GLU A 73 -21.74 -50.44 -0.25
CA GLU A 73 -22.21 -50.96 1.01
C GLU A 73 -23.25 -50.02 1.65
N LYS A 74 -23.94 -50.56 2.65
CA LYS A 74 -24.84 -49.76 3.49
C LYS A 74 -24.19 -49.58 4.85
N ILE A 75 -24.04 -48.32 5.27
CA ILE A 75 -23.39 -47.97 6.54
C ILE A 75 -24.34 -47.24 7.48
N GLN A 76 -24.12 -47.43 8.77
CA GLN A 76 -24.83 -46.70 9.80
C GLN A 76 -24.09 -45.40 10.15
N ILE A 77 -24.79 -44.27 10.13
CA ILE A 77 -24.28 -42.96 10.51
C ILE A 77 -25.19 -42.37 11.59
N VAL A 78 -24.60 -41.89 12.66
CA VAL A 78 -25.28 -41.15 13.70
C VAL A 78 -25.05 -39.67 13.50
N THR A 79 -26.12 -38.88 13.44
CA THR A 79 -26.02 -37.43 13.24
C THR A 79 -26.94 -36.63 14.15
N GLY A 80 -26.64 -35.36 14.43
CA GLY A 80 -27.51 -34.41 15.07
C GLY A 80 -28.21 -33.43 14.12
N ALA A 81 -28.04 -33.59 12.81
CA ALA A 81 -28.62 -32.71 11.81
C ALA A 81 -30.16 -32.87 11.74
N PRO A 82 -30.94 -31.78 11.83
CA PRO A 82 -32.40 -31.83 11.86
C PRO A 82 -33.02 -31.84 10.47
N ASN A 83 -32.27 -31.61 9.41
CA ASN A 83 -32.79 -31.32 8.05
C ASN A 83 -32.74 -32.50 7.07
N VAL A 84 -32.45 -33.72 7.52
CA VAL A 84 -32.32 -34.88 6.66
C VAL A 84 -33.61 -35.74 6.69
N SER A 85 -33.96 -36.33 5.53
CA SER A 85 -35.12 -37.18 5.34
C SER A 85 -34.75 -38.47 4.59
N VAL A 86 -35.59 -39.49 4.70
CA VAL A 86 -35.43 -40.73 3.91
C VAL A 86 -35.54 -40.41 2.42
N GLY A 87 -34.58 -40.90 1.64
CA GLY A 87 -34.46 -40.65 0.21
C GLY A 87 -33.59 -39.46 -0.15
N ASP A 88 -33.11 -38.66 0.84
CA ASP A 88 -32.17 -37.60 0.57
C ASP A 88 -30.81 -38.14 0.21
N LYS A 89 -30.16 -37.47 -0.75
CA LYS A 89 -28.78 -37.70 -1.12
C LYS A 89 -27.88 -36.68 -0.48
N VAL A 90 -26.78 -37.12 0.11
CA VAL A 90 -25.90 -36.29 0.93
C VAL A 90 -24.44 -36.60 0.71
N PRO A 91 -23.48 -35.65 0.91
CA PRO A 91 -22.06 -35.98 0.90
C PRO A 91 -21.73 -36.78 2.17
N VAL A 92 -21.07 -37.92 1.99
CA VAL A 92 -20.69 -38.83 3.07
C VAL A 92 -19.18 -39.06 3.05
N VAL A 93 -18.49 -38.69 4.13
CA VAL A 93 -17.09 -39.06 4.33
C VAL A 93 -17.05 -40.46 4.97
N LEU A 94 -16.33 -41.37 4.31
CA LEU A 94 -16.15 -42.75 4.75
C LEU A 94 -15.07 -42.86 5.84
N ASP A 95 -15.03 -44.03 6.52
CA ASP A 95 -13.98 -44.33 7.52
C ASP A 95 -12.56 -44.15 6.94
N GLY A 96 -11.73 -43.40 7.67
CA GLY A 96 -10.37 -43.04 7.29
C GLY A 96 -10.27 -41.90 6.27
N GLY A 97 -11.39 -41.30 5.86
CA GLY A 97 -11.44 -40.12 5.01
C GLY A 97 -11.15 -38.82 5.80
N LYS A 98 -11.15 -37.69 5.10
CA LYS A 98 -10.93 -36.36 5.70
C LYS A 98 -11.95 -35.36 5.21
N VAL A 99 -12.27 -34.41 6.08
CA VAL A 99 -12.98 -33.15 5.80
C VAL A 99 -12.10 -31.96 6.10
N ALA A 100 -12.33 -30.84 5.43
CA ALA A 100 -11.50 -29.65 5.57
C ALA A 100 -11.66 -28.96 6.92
N GLY A 101 -12.88 -28.89 7.46
CA GLY A 101 -13.19 -28.15 8.69
C GLY A 101 -14.26 -28.78 9.57
N GLY A 102 -14.62 -28.10 10.65
CA GLY A 102 -15.71 -28.47 11.54
C GLY A 102 -17.04 -27.87 11.09
N HIS A 103 -18.13 -28.37 11.65
CA HIS A 103 -19.51 -27.96 11.36
C HIS A 103 -19.89 -26.55 11.84
N ASP A 104 -19.03 -25.92 12.63
CA ASP A 104 -19.21 -24.59 13.23
C ASP A 104 -18.66 -23.43 12.38
N GLY A 105 -18.11 -23.74 11.18
CA GLY A 105 -17.55 -22.73 10.28
C GLY A 105 -16.34 -21.98 10.85
N GLY A 106 -15.63 -22.57 11.81
CA GLY A 106 -14.42 -22.03 12.40
C GLY A 106 -13.22 -22.07 11.46
N PRO A 107 -12.03 -21.60 11.92
CA PRO A 107 -10.81 -21.66 11.13
C PRO A 107 -10.49 -23.08 10.66
N LEU A 108 -10.17 -23.24 9.37
CA LEU A 108 -9.84 -24.55 8.80
C LEU A 108 -8.51 -25.07 9.36
N PRO A 109 -8.47 -26.30 9.93
CA PRO A 109 -7.21 -26.91 10.34
C PRO A 109 -6.28 -27.16 9.13
N GLU A 110 -4.99 -26.91 9.28
CA GLU A 110 -4.00 -27.06 8.19
C GLU A 110 -4.04 -28.45 7.51
N ASN A 111 -4.25 -29.51 8.30
CA ASN A 111 -4.26 -30.91 7.82
C ASN A 111 -5.67 -31.52 7.74
N GLY A 112 -6.72 -30.70 7.84
CA GLY A 112 -8.09 -31.17 7.90
C GLY A 112 -8.42 -32.03 9.12
N ILE A 113 -9.63 -32.58 9.14
CA ILE A 113 -10.12 -33.45 10.21
C ILE A 113 -10.30 -34.85 9.68
N LYS A 114 -9.57 -35.80 10.24
CA LYS A 114 -9.67 -37.22 9.86
C LYS A 114 -10.87 -37.86 10.55
N ILE A 115 -11.80 -38.40 9.74
CA ILE A 115 -12.99 -39.09 10.22
C ILE A 115 -12.68 -40.60 10.37
N LYS A 116 -13.06 -41.14 11.51
CA LYS A 116 -12.90 -42.56 11.82
C LYS A 116 -14.22 -43.11 12.37
N LYS A 117 -14.45 -44.38 12.12
CA LYS A 117 -15.57 -45.11 12.76
C LYS A 117 -15.47 -44.93 14.28
N GLY A 118 -16.59 -44.66 14.92
CA GLY A 118 -16.64 -44.40 16.34
C GLY A 118 -17.98 -44.67 16.95
N LYS A 119 -18.15 -44.35 18.21
CA LYS A 119 -19.43 -44.46 18.96
C LYS A 119 -19.89 -43.09 19.43
N LEU A 120 -21.09 -42.70 19.00
CA LEU A 120 -21.76 -41.51 19.55
C LEU A 120 -22.85 -41.98 20.56
N ARG A 121 -22.66 -41.61 21.81
CA ARG A 121 -23.52 -42.01 22.91
C ARG A 121 -23.82 -43.54 22.91
N GLY A 122 -22.80 -44.39 22.63
CA GLY A 122 -22.91 -45.85 22.65
C GLY A 122 -23.28 -46.49 21.31
N VAL A 123 -23.83 -45.72 20.36
CA VAL A 123 -24.23 -46.25 19.04
C VAL A 123 -23.08 -46.05 18.02
N GLU A 124 -22.78 -47.09 17.23
CA GLU A 124 -21.69 -47.05 16.22
C GLU A 124 -22.06 -46.16 15.03
N SER A 125 -21.07 -45.37 14.56
CA SER A 125 -21.12 -44.57 13.34
C SER A 125 -19.92 -44.88 12.48
N PHE A 126 -20.15 -45.26 11.20
CA PHE A 126 -19.11 -45.73 10.27
C PHE A 126 -18.67 -44.70 9.25
N GLY A 127 -19.02 -43.42 9.48
CA GLY A 127 -18.72 -42.28 8.64
C GLY A 127 -19.44 -41.05 9.18
N MET A 128 -19.44 -39.98 8.39
CA MET A 128 -20.11 -38.74 8.73
C MET A 128 -20.74 -38.14 7.46
N MET A 129 -21.96 -37.60 7.58
CA MET A 129 -22.57 -36.75 6.57
C MET A 129 -22.04 -35.34 6.71
N CYS A 130 -21.84 -34.62 5.61
CA CYS A 130 -21.14 -33.34 5.63
C CYS A 130 -22.07 -32.15 5.30
N SER A 131 -21.85 -31.07 5.99
CA SER A 131 -22.30 -29.72 5.65
C SER A 131 -21.34 -29.09 4.64
N ILE A 132 -21.69 -27.93 4.09
CA ILE A 132 -20.79 -27.13 3.21
C ILE A 132 -19.57 -26.60 4.02
N ASP A 133 -19.77 -26.18 5.27
CA ASP A 133 -18.68 -25.72 6.15
C ASP A 133 -17.64 -26.83 6.42
N GLU A 134 -18.07 -28.08 6.61
CA GLU A 134 -17.16 -29.24 6.76
C GLU A 134 -16.35 -29.54 5.50
N LEU A 135 -16.90 -29.21 4.33
CA LEU A 135 -16.19 -29.28 3.05
C LEU A 135 -15.26 -28.07 2.81
N GLY A 136 -15.12 -27.15 3.78
CA GLY A 136 -14.24 -25.99 3.71
C GLY A 136 -14.71 -24.90 2.75
N GLN A 137 -16.02 -24.89 2.43
CA GLN A 137 -16.61 -23.91 1.54
C GLN A 137 -17.48 -22.93 2.34
N ASP A 138 -17.62 -21.72 1.82
CA ASP A 138 -18.53 -20.73 2.39
C ASP A 138 -19.97 -20.99 1.87
N LYS A 139 -20.88 -21.31 2.79
CA LYS A 139 -22.29 -21.57 2.49
C LYS A 139 -23.02 -20.42 1.79
N ASN A 140 -22.52 -19.17 1.91
CA ASN A 140 -23.08 -18.02 1.21
C ASN A 140 -23.03 -18.16 -0.32
N TYR A 141 -22.09 -18.96 -0.84
CA TYR A 141 -21.99 -19.25 -2.29
C TYR A 141 -22.80 -20.47 -2.73
N PHE A 142 -23.48 -21.15 -1.81
CA PHE A 142 -24.35 -22.29 -2.10
C PHE A 142 -25.80 -21.92 -1.75
N PRO A 143 -26.62 -21.46 -2.72
CA PRO A 143 -27.96 -20.96 -2.44
C PRO A 143 -28.90 -21.95 -1.71
N ASP A 144 -28.70 -23.25 -1.96
CA ASP A 144 -29.49 -24.34 -1.36
C ASP A 144 -28.89 -24.85 -0.04
N ALA A 145 -27.76 -24.26 0.45
CA ALA A 145 -27.17 -24.69 1.69
C ALA A 145 -28.02 -24.21 2.89
N PRO A 146 -28.38 -25.13 3.84
CA PRO A 146 -29.11 -24.72 5.04
C PRO A 146 -28.23 -23.86 5.97
N GLU A 147 -28.84 -23.00 6.78
CA GLU A 147 -28.09 -22.25 7.81
C GLU A 147 -27.31 -23.18 8.75
N SER A 148 -27.92 -24.33 9.06
CA SER A 148 -27.33 -25.36 9.91
C SER A 148 -27.85 -26.73 9.49
N GLY A 149 -26.95 -27.69 9.26
CA GLY A 149 -27.30 -29.07 8.89
C GLY A 149 -26.47 -29.60 7.72
N ILE A 150 -26.90 -30.75 7.19
CA ILE A 150 -26.25 -31.48 6.11
C ILE A 150 -26.64 -30.85 4.75
N TYR A 151 -25.70 -30.77 3.83
CA TYR A 151 -26.00 -30.36 2.46
C TYR A 151 -26.77 -31.46 1.70
N ILE A 152 -27.90 -31.09 1.10
CA ILE A 152 -28.72 -32.03 0.34
C ILE A 152 -28.32 -31.94 -1.14
N LEU A 153 -27.83 -33.03 -1.69
CA LEU A 153 -27.44 -33.16 -3.09
C LEU A 153 -28.63 -33.28 -4.04
N PRO A 154 -28.49 -33.01 -5.35
CA PRO A 154 -29.54 -33.22 -6.34
C PRO A 154 -30.07 -34.67 -6.33
N LYS A 155 -31.36 -34.84 -6.54
CA LYS A 155 -32.03 -36.16 -6.50
C LYS A 155 -31.51 -37.15 -7.53
N ASP A 156 -31.00 -36.67 -8.67
CA ASP A 156 -30.40 -37.45 -9.75
C ASP A 156 -28.93 -37.81 -9.51
N ALA A 157 -28.29 -37.30 -8.45
CA ALA A 157 -26.91 -37.64 -8.09
C ALA A 157 -26.74 -39.16 -7.96
N LYS A 158 -25.68 -39.72 -8.56
CA LYS A 158 -25.43 -41.16 -8.56
C LYS A 158 -24.83 -41.59 -7.21
N VAL A 159 -25.54 -42.48 -6.51
CA VAL A 159 -25.05 -43.02 -5.23
C VAL A 159 -23.71 -43.74 -5.43
N GLY A 160 -22.77 -43.49 -4.52
CA GLY A 160 -21.42 -44.01 -4.53
C GLY A 160 -20.43 -43.27 -5.46
N SER A 161 -20.89 -42.26 -6.24
CA SER A 161 -19.96 -41.39 -7.00
C SER A 161 -19.22 -40.42 -6.10
N ASP A 162 -18.15 -39.80 -6.64
CA ASP A 162 -17.39 -38.75 -5.93
C ASP A 162 -18.27 -37.50 -5.71
N ALA A 163 -18.57 -37.20 -4.46
CA ALA A 163 -19.36 -36.01 -4.10
C ALA A 163 -18.59 -34.72 -4.31
N ILE A 164 -17.27 -34.76 -4.27
CA ILE A 164 -16.41 -33.55 -4.42
C ILE A 164 -16.39 -33.14 -5.90
N GLU A 165 -16.32 -34.13 -6.81
CA GLU A 165 -16.44 -33.86 -8.26
C GLU A 165 -17.84 -33.32 -8.59
N LEU A 166 -18.91 -33.95 -8.03
CA LEU A 166 -20.30 -33.50 -8.23
C LEU A 166 -20.54 -32.04 -7.77
N LEU A 167 -19.83 -31.58 -6.73
CA LEU A 167 -19.94 -30.23 -6.21
C LEU A 167 -19.05 -29.22 -6.94
N GLY A 168 -18.26 -29.68 -7.93
CA GLY A 168 -17.31 -28.83 -8.67
C GLY A 168 -16.07 -28.42 -7.85
N LEU A 169 -15.74 -29.20 -6.81
CA LEU A 169 -14.63 -28.88 -5.92
C LEU A 169 -13.29 -29.53 -6.34
N ARG A 170 -13.27 -30.37 -7.40
CA ARG A 170 -12.04 -30.91 -8.01
C ARG A 170 -11.38 -29.87 -8.91
N ASP A 171 -11.04 -28.71 -8.35
CA ASP A 171 -10.48 -27.58 -9.12
C ASP A 171 -9.48 -26.79 -8.29
N THR A 172 -8.70 -25.99 -9.01
CA THR A 172 -7.74 -25.05 -8.43
C THR A 172 -8.07 -23.62 -8.86
N VAL A 173 -8.17 -22.72 -7.94
CA VAL A 173 -8.40 -21.29 -8.18
C VAL A 173 -7.10 -20.53 -8.01
N PHE A 174 -6.69 -19.76 -9.02
CA PHE A 174 -5.53 -18.90 -9.01
C PHE A 174 -5.94 -17.47 -8.76
N GLU A 175 -5.20 -16.78 -7.90
CA GLU A 175 -5.32 -15.35 -7.64
C GLU A 175 -4.26 -14.58 -8.44
N TYR A 176 -4.70 -13.63 -9.27
CA TYR A 176 -3.82 -12.82 -10.11
C TYR A 176 -3.75 -11.37 -9.63
N GLU A 177 -2.55 -10.81 -9.67
CA GLU A 177 -2.31 -9.37 -9.62
C GLU A 177 -2.22 -8.83 -11.06
N ILE A 178 -3.33 -8.29 -11.56
CA ILE A 178 -3.39 -7.72 -12.92
C ILE A 178 -3.03 -6.25 -12.87
N THR A 179 -1.99 -5.87 -13.60
CA THR A 179 -1.55 -4.48 -13.74
C THR A 179 -2.54 -3.66 -14.57
N SER A 180 -2.58 -2.35 -14.37
CA SER A 180 -3.58 -1.48 -14.99
C SER A 180 -3.45 -1.34 -16.51
N ASN A 181 -2.31 -1.69 -17.10
CA ASN A 181 -2.07 -1.71 -18.55
C ASN A 181 -2.65 -2.97 -19.23
N ARG A 182 -2.85 -4.05 -18.49
CA ARG A 182 -3.34 -5.33 -19.02
C ARG A 182 -4.85 -5.50 -18.80
N VAL A 183 -5.61 -4.56 -19.39
CA VAL A 183 -7.09 -4.54 -19.27
C VAL A 183 -7.74 -5.79 -19.88
N ASP A 184 -7.13 -6.37 -20.89
CA ASP A 184 -7.53 -7.64 -21.51
C ASP A 184 -7.58 -8.82 -20.53
N CYS A 185 -6.71 -8.81 -19.51
CA CYS A 185 -6.63 -9.86 -18.48
C CYS A 185 -7.64 -9.72 -17.34
N TYR A 186 -8.55 -8.73 -17.36
CA TYR A 186 -9.64 -8.63 -16.37
C TYR A 186 -10.82 -9.58 -16.63
N GLY A 187 -10.70 -10.51 -17.59
CA GLY A 187 -11.61 -11.61 -17.87
C GLY A 187 -10.88 -12.93 -18.08
N VAL A 188 -11.59 -14.07 -17.87
CA VAL A 188 -11.01 -15.42 -18.01
C VAL A 188 -10.46 -15.65 -19.41
N ILE A 189 -11.10 -15.09 -20.45
CA ILE A 189 -10.63 -15.20 -21.84
C ILE A 189 -9.24 -14.58 -22.00
N GLY A 190 -8.96 -13.44 -21.42
CA GLY A 190 -7.63 -12.81 -21.47
C GLY A 190 -6.57 -13.64 -20.73
N ILE A 191 -6.90 -14.16 -19.55
CA ILE A 191 -6.01 -15.07 -18.81
C ILE A 191 -5.75 -16.35 -19.60
N ALA A 192 -6.77 -16.92 -20.22
CA ALA A 192 -6.63 -18.13 -21.03
C ALA A 192 -5.76 -17.89 -22.29
N ARG A 193 -5.88 -16.72 -22.92
CA ARG A 193 -5.01 -16.28 -24.03
C ARG A 193 -3.54 -16.22 -23.60
N GLU A 194 -3.27 -15.61 -22.46
CA GLU A 194 -1.92 -15.55 -21.86
C GLU A 194 -1.40 -16.95 -21.50
N ALA A 195 -2.24 -17.80 -20.91
CA ALA A 195 -1.87 -19.17 -20.60
C ALA A 195 -1.54 -19.96 -21.87
N ALA A 196 -2.35 -19.83 -22.92
CA ALA A 196 -2.09 -20.48 -24.21
C ALA A 196 -0.73 -20.05 -24.81
N ALA A 197 -0.44 -18.76 -24.78
CA ALA A 197 0.83 -18.22 -25.26
C ALA A 197 2.02 -18.70 -24.40
N THR A 198 1.88 -18.71 -23.08
CA THR A 198 2.90 -19.16 -22.11
C THR A 198 3.25 -20.64 -22.31
N PHE A 199 2.25 -21.49 -22.41
CA PHE A 199 2.44 -22.93 -22.54
C PHE A 199 2.53 -23.43 -23.99
N LYS A 200 2.54 -22.51 -24.97
CA LYS A 200 2.55 -22.81 -26.41
C LYS A 200 1.45 -23.77 -26.82
N LYS A 201 0.24 -23.54 -26.30
CA LYS A 201 -0.96 -24.29 -26.58
C LYS A 201 -1.92 -23.52 -27.47
N LYS A 202 -2.89 -24.21 -28.07
CA LYS A 202 -3.92 -23.59 -28.88
C LYS A 202 -4.94 -22.90 -27.96
N PHE A 203 -5.23 -21.64 -28.24
CA PHE A 203 -6.33 -20.89 -27.67
C PHE A 203 -7.61 -21.09 -28.52
N VAL A 204 -8.76 -21.25 -27.88
CA VAL A 204 -10.05 -21.47 -28.55
C VAL A 204 -11.11 -20.59 -27.87
N LEU A 205 -11.68 -19.65 -28.60
CA LEU A 205 -12.80 -18.85 -28.10
C LEU A 205 -14.07 -19.69 -27.86
N PRO A 206 -14.94 -19.26 -26.93
CA PRO A 206 -16.22 -19.92 -26.72
C PRO A 206 -17.08 -19.85 -27.99
N LYS A 207 -17.84 -20.90 -28.24
CA LYS A 207 -18.81 -20.87 -29.34
C LYS A 207 -19.97 -19.92 -28.97
N VAL A 208 -20.21 -18.95 -29.83
CA VAL A 208 -21.36 -18.05 -29.75
C VAL A 208 -22.30 -18.37 -30.89
N ASN A 209 -23.53 -18.76 -30.57
CA ASN A 209 -24.55 -19.05 -31.58
C ASN A 209 -25.19 -17.75 -32.03
N GLU A 210 -25.60 -17.70 -33.30
CA GLU A 210 -26.47 -16.61 -33.76
C GLU A 210 -27.81 -16.69 -33.02
N THR A 211 -28.31 -15.58 -32.53
CA THR A 211 -29.54 -15.48 -31.74
C THR A 211 -30.50 -14.46 -32.30
N GLY A 212 -31.76 -14.62 -32.01
CA GLY A 212 -32.81 -13.69 -32.33
C GLY A 212 -33.92 -14.26 -33.19
N ASN A 213 -35.13 -13.90 -32.83
CA ASN A 213 -36.33 -14.28 -33.59
C ASN A 213 -36.55 -13.37 -34.84
N SER A 214 -37.71 -13.46 -35.49
CA SER A 214 -38.02 -12.66 -36.68
C SER A 214 -38.45 -11.21 -36.41
N GLU A 215 -38.58 -10.81 -35.17
CA GLU A 215 -38.94 -9.44 -34.76
C GLU A 215 -37.70 -8.53 -34.81
N ASN A 216 -37.90 -7.22 -34.78
CA ASN A 216 -36.80 -6.25 -34.82
C ASN A 216 -36.70 -5.49 -33.51
N VAL A 217 -35.54 -5.47 -32.90
CA VAL A 217 -35.26 -4.73 -31.65
C VAL A 217 -35.61 -3.25 -31.75
N ALA A 218 -35.53 -2.64 -32.95
CA ALA A 218 -35.87 -1.23 -33.19
C ALA A 218 -37.36 -0.91 -32.97
N ASP A 219 -38.25 -1.93 -33.03
CA ASP A 219 -39.66 -1.79 -32.71
C ASP A 219 -39.93 -1.75 -31.20
N TYR A 220 -38.96 -2.19 -30.41
CA TYR A 220 -39.03 -2.29 -28.94
C TYR A 220 -38.26 -1.19 -28.24
N LEU A 221 -37.06 -0.85 -28.69
CA LEU A 221 -36.16 0.00 -27.93
C LEU A 221 -35.41 0.97 -28.82
N SER A 222 -35.30 2.23 -28.39
CA SER A 222 -34.37 3.19 -28.96
C SER A 222 -33.33 3.62 -27.96
N VAL A 223 -32.10 3.88 -28.41
CA VAL A 223 -31.00 4.35 -27.57
C VAL A 223 -30.40 5.63 -28.11
N GLU A 224 -30.22 6.62 -27.25
CA GLU A 224 -29.59 7.91 -27.55
C GLU A 224 -28.42 8.14 -26.59
N VAL A 225 -27.21 8.27 -27.12
CA VAL A 225 -26.02 8.66 -26.34
C VAL A 225 -25.74 10.14 -26.61
N LYS A 226 -25.96 11.00 -25.61
CA LYS A 226 -25.72 12.44 -25.72
C LYS A 226 -24.27 12.82 -25.42
N ASP A 227 -23.60 12.10 -24.53
CA ASP A 227 -22.20 12.35 -24.20
C ASP A 227 -21.33 11.21 -24.76
N ASN A 228 -20.87 11.39 -25.99
CA ASN A 228 -20.01 10.39 -26.68
C ASN A 228 -18.58 10.34 -26.14
N GLU A 229 -18.13 11.31 -25.34
CA GLU A 229 -16.82 11.29 -24.70
C GLU A 229 -16.84 10.35 -23.49
N LEU A 230 -17.92 10.37 -22.73
CA LEU A 230 -18.08 9.55 -21.52
C LEU A 230 -18.69 8.17 -21.79
N CYS A 231 -19.47 8.01 -22.86
CA CYS A 231 -20.00 6.72 -23.30
C CYS A 231 -19.49 6.40 -24.71
N LYS A 232 -18.47 5.54 -24.79
CA LYS A 232 -17.78 5.20 -26.06
C LYS A 232 -18.63 4.33 -26.98
N ARG A 233 -19.36 3.37 -26.40
CA ARG A 233 -20.25 2.45 -27.10
C ARG A 233 -21.37 2.03 -26.15
N TYR A 234 -22.58 1.87 -26.72
CA TYR A 234 -23.73 1.34 -26.02
C TYR A 234 -24.43 0.30 -26.88
N VAL A 235 -24.42 -0.96 -26.41
CA VAL A 235 -25.04 -2.09 -27.07
C VAL A 235 -26.24 -2.54 -26.24
N ALA A 236 -27.42 -2.71 -26.88
CA ALA A 236 -28.62 -3.19 -26.21
C ALA A 236 -29.36 -4.24 -27.01
N ARG A 237 -29.90 -5.22 -26.30
CA ARG A 237 -30.75 -6.30 -26.85
C ARG A 237 -32.00 -6.47 -25.97
N VAL A 238 -33.09 -6.90 -26.56
CA VAL A 238 -34.34 -7.22 -25.85
C VAL A 238 -34.51 -8.72 -25.77
N VAL A 239 -34.89 -9.22 -24.60
CA VAL A 239 -35.25 -10.63 -24.35
C VAL A 239 -36.66 -10.70 -23.80
N LYS A 240 -37.47 -11.54 -24.41
CA LYS A 240 -38.90 -11.78 -24.09
C LYS A 240 -39.09 -13.19 -23.49
N ASN A 241 -40.29 -13.38 -22.96
CA ASN A 241 -40.74 -14.68 -22.45
C ASN A 241 -39.73 -15.26 -21.43
N ILE A 242 -39.26 -14.42 -20.53
CA ILE A 242 -38.24 -14.77 -19.54
C ILE A 242 -38.76 -15.87 -18.62
N LYS A 243 -37.87 -16.82 -18.33
CA LYS A 243 -38.11 -17.94 -17.42
C LYS A 243 -37.00 -17.95 -16.37
N LEU A 244 -37.28 -17.40 -15.23
CA LEU A 244 -36.33 -17.42 -14.11
C LEU A 244 -36.23 -18.83 -13.56
N ALA A 245 -35.00 -19.31 -13.39
CA ALA A 245 -34.66 -20.62 -12.85
C ALA A 245 -33.24 -20.58 -12.24
N PRO A 246 -32.87 -21.54 -11.40
CA PRO A 246 -31.46 -21.71 -11.00
C PRO A 246 -30.59 -21.95 -12.24
N SER A 247 -29.39 -21.39 -12.23
CA SER A 247 -28.39 -21.62 -13.28
C SER A 247 -27.92 -23.09 -13.26
N PRO A 248 -27.45 -23.63 -14.40
CA PRO A 248 -26.92 -25.00 -14.43
C PRO A 248 -25.65 -25.12 -13.56
N ALA A 249 -25.40 -26.33 -13.07
CA ALA A 249 -24.29 -26.61 -12.15
C ALA A 249 -22.95 -26.06 -12.62
N TRP A 250 -22.57 -26.30 -13.92
CA TRP A 250 -21.31 -25.80 -14.47
C TRP A 250 -21.15 -24.28 -14.42
N MET A 251 -22.23 -23.51 -14.55
CA MET A 251 -22.20 -22.05 -14.46
C MET A 251 -22.07 -21.61 -13.00
N GLN A 252 -22.82 -22.24 -12.10
CA GLN A 252 -22.71 -21.98 -10.66
C GLN A 252 -21.30 -22.29 -10.13
N GLU A 253 -20.68 -23.42 -10.53
CA GLU A 253 -19.32 -23.81 -10.16
C GLU A 253 -18.31 -22.75 -10.58
N ARG A 254 -18.35 -22.28 -11.82
CA ARG A 254 -17.46 -21.25 -12.34
C ARG A 254 -17.63 -19.90 -11.62
N LEU A 255 -18.88 -19.50 -11.36
CA LEU A 255 -19.17 -18.28 -10.60
C LEU A 255 -18.64 -18.38 -9.17
N ARG A 256 -18.90 -19.48 -8.47
CA ARG A 256 -18.36 -19.73 -7.13
C ARG A 256 -16.84 -19.67 -7.09
N ALA A 257 -16.19 -20.29 -8.07
CA ALA A 257 -14.72 -20.32 -8.16
C ALA A 257 -14.09 -18.91 -8.28
N VAL A 258 -14.80 -17.95 -8.87
CA VAL A 258 -14.35 -16.54 -8.97
C VAL A 258 -14.97 -15.63 -7.90
N GLY A 259 -15.56 -16.21 -6.84
CA GLY A 259 -16.09 -15.46 -5.72
C GLY A 259 -17.42 -14.76 -5.98
N ILE A 260 -18.21 -15.20 -6.98
CA ILE A 260 -19.53 -14.64 -7.30
C ILE A 260 -20.60 -15.61 -6.83
N ARG A 261 -21.56 -15.11 -6.03
CA ARG A 261 -22.70 -15.88 -5.54
C ARG A 261 -23.71 -16.09 -6.68
N PRO A 262 -24.07 -17.36 -7.04
CA PRO A 262 -25.16 -17.62 -7.97
C PRO A 262 -26.51 -17.16 -7.39
N ILE A 263 -27.38 -16.61 -8.25
CA ILE A 263 -28.72 -16.10 -7.88
C ILE A 263 -29.81 -16.78 -8.72
N ASN A 264 -29.85 -16.44 -10.00
CA ASN A 264 -30.74 -17.03 -10.99
C ASN A 264 -30.10 -16.93 -12.38
N ASN A 265 -30.61 -17.65 -13.34
CA ASN A 265 -30.06 -17.77 -14.69
C ASN A 265 -29.80 -16.43 -15.39
N ILE A 266 -30.66 -15.42 -15.21
CA ILE A 266 -30.52 -14.11 -15.87
C ILE A 266 -29.38 -13.28 -15.21
N VAL A 267 -29.39 -13.15 -13.89
CA VAL A 267 -28.36 -12.45 -13.16
C VAL A 267 -27.01 -13.17 -13.32
N ASP A 268 -27.03 -14.47 -13.27
CA ASP A 268 -25.83 -15.30 -13.40
C ASP A 268 -25.23 -15.23 -14.82
N ILE A 269 -26.04 -15.10 -15.88
CA ILE A 269 -25.54 -14.84 -17.24
C ILE A 269 -24.75 -13.53 -17.28
N THR A 270 -25.29 -12.44 -16.72
CA THR A 270 -24.57 -11.14 -16.72
C THR A 270 -23.27 -11.20 -15.93
N ASN A 271 -23.29 -11.84 -14.76
CA ASN A 271 -22.10 -12.05 -13.94
C ASN A 271 -21.07 -12.99 -14.60
N TYR A 272 -21.56 -14.06 -15.24
CA TYR A 272 -20.72 -14.99 -15.97
C TYR A 272 -19.99 -14.32 -17.13
N VAL A 273 -20.71 -13.55 -17.95
CA VAL A 273 -20.11 -12.81 -19.08
C VAL A 273 -19.15 -11.73 -18.57
N MET A 274 -19.47 -11.05 -17.47
CA MET A 274 -18.54 -10.12 -16.83
C MET A 274 -17.24 -10.82 -16.38
N ALA A 275 -17.31 -12.00 -15.81
CA ALA A 275 -16.13 -12.76 -15.42
C ALA A 275 -15.40 -13.35 -16.64
N GLU A 276 -16.12 -13.83 -17.65
CA GLU A 276 -15.58 -14.47 -18.87
C GLU A 276 -14.86 -13.45 -19.77
N TYR A 277 -15.52 -12.33 -20.11
CA TYR A 277 -15.06 -11.29 -21.05
C TYR A 277 -14.39 -10.09 -20.37
N GLY A 278 -14.51 -9.97 -19.04
CA GLY A 278 -14.08 -8.74 -18.35
C GLY A 278 -15.01 -7.55 -18.55
N GLN A 279 -16.16 -7.74 -19.19
CA GLN A 279 -17.11 -6.72 -19.61
C GLN A 279 -18.35 -6.72 -18.72
N PRO A 280 -18.57 -5.72 -17.85
CA PRO A 280 -19.80 -5.64 -17.07
C PRO A 280 -21.03 -5.45 -17.95
N MET A 281 -22.13 -6.05 -17.54
CA MET A 281 -23.43 -5.96 -18.16
C MET A 281 -24.49 -5.59 -17.12
N HIS A 282 -25.60 -5.03 -17.60
CA HIS A 282 -26.79 -4.78 -16.79
C HIS A 282 -28.05 -5.28 -17.49
N ALA A 283 -29.10 -5.52 -16.71
CA ALA A 283 -30.42 -5.86 -17.21
C ALA A 283 -31.49 -4.98 -16.59
N PHE A 284 -32.30 -4.33 -17.41
CA PHE A 284 -33.46 -3.54 -17.01
C PHE A 284 -34.75 -4.27 -17.27
N ASP A 285 -35.71 -4.17 -16.38
CA ASP A 285 -37.08 -4.57 -16.68
C ASP A 285 -37.65 -3.61 -17.75
N TYR A 286 -38.05 -4.17 -18.90
CA TYR A 286 -38.57 -3.43 -20.06
C TYR A 286 -39.82 -2.60 -19.73
N ASP A 287 -40.73 -3.16 -18.90
CA ASP A 287 -42.01 -2.55 -18.55
C ASP A 287 -41.81 -1.36 -17.59
N LEU A 288 -40.67 -1.28 -16.90
CA LEU A 288 -40.31 -0.17 -16.01
C LEU A 288 -39.57 0.98 -16.73
N LEU A 289 -39.21 0.77 -18.02
CA LEU A 289 -38.57 1.81 -18.85
C LEU A 289 -39.61 2.67 -19.54
N GLU A 290 -39.83 3.89 -19.05
CA GLU A 290 -40.80 4.81 -19.62
C GLU A 290 -40.42 5.24 -21.04
N GLY A 291 -41.39 5.09 -21.99
CA GLY A 291 -41.19 5.41 -23.39
C GLY A 291 -40.30 4.44 -24.15
N HIS A 292 -39.90 3.32 -23.54
CA HIS A 292 -39.05 2.28 -24.13
C HIS A 292 -37.81 2.88 -24.83
N LYS A 293 -37.20 3.82 -24.16
CA LYS A 293 -36.04 4.57 -24.62
C LYS A 293 -34.96 4.60 -23.55
N ILE A 294 -33.73 4.47 -23.97
CA ILE A 294 -32.54 4.71 -23.14
C ILE A 294 -31.87 6.01 -23.61
N VAL A 295 -31.53 6.88 -22.65
CA VAL A 295 -30.80 8.13 -22.89
C VAL A 295 -29.59 8.19 -21.94
N VAL A 296 -28.39 8.11 -22.51
CA VAL A 296 -27.16 8.27 -21.74
C VAL A 296 -26.77 9.73 -21.69
N ASP A 297 -26.81 10.33 -20.51
CA ASP A 297 -26.61 11.78 -20.29
C ASP A 297 -26.01 12.01 -18.89
N ARG A 298 -25.55 13.22 -18.64
CA ARG A 298 -25.06 13.59 -17.30
C ARG A 298 -26.20 13.84 -16.31
N ALA A 299 -25.95 13.57 -15.02
CA ALA A 299 -26.87 13.93 -13.95
C ALA A 299 -27.07 15.46 -13.86
N LYS A 300 -28.16 15.86 -13.22
CA LYS A 300 -28.36 17.24 -12.80
C LYS A 300 -27.69 17.49 -11.45
N ASP A 301 -27.16 18.69 -11.28
CA ASP A 301 -26.49 19.03 -10.01
C ASP A 301 -27.49 18.99 -8.84
N GLY A 302 -27.15 18.18 -7.82
CA GLY A 302 -28.01 17.97 -6.64
C GLY A 302 -29.18 16.99 -6.85
N GLU A 303 -29.26 16.29 -7.97
CA GLU A 303 -30.25 15.24 -8.21
C GLU A 303 -30.09 14.10 -7.19
N GLU A 304 -31.20 13.57 -6.68
CA GLU A 304 -31.22 12.42 -5.77
C GLU A 304 -31.64 11.18 -6.54
N PHE A 305 -30.91 10.09 -6.31
CA PHE A 305 -31.14 8.82 -6.97
C PHE A 305 -30.98 7.65 -6.01
N GLU A 306 -31.95 6.74 -5.97
CA GLU A 306 -31.92 5.52 -5.16
C GLU A 306 -31.33 4.35 -5.96
N THR A 307 -30.24 3.82 -5.47
CA THR A 307 -29.52 2.69 -6.06
C THR A 307 -30.04 1.34 -5.55
N LEU A 308 -29.68 0.23 -6.22
CA LEU A 308 -30.13 -1.14 -5.92
C LEU A 308 -29.85 -1.60 -4.47
N ASP A 309 -28.93 -0.95 -3.77
CA ASP A 309 -28.64 -1.20 -2.35
C ASP A 309 -29.60 -0.44 -1.39
N GLY A 310 -30.61 0.23 -1.93
CA GLY A 310 -31.62 0.99 -1.17
C GLY A 310 -31.11 2.31 -0.60
N VAL A 311 -29.97 2.80 -1.05
CA VAL A 311 -29.36 4.05 -0.57
C VAL A 311 -29.64 5.19 -1.54
N VAL A 312 -30.22 6.28 -1.03
CA VAL A 312 -30.39 7.51 -1.79
C VAL A 312 -29.09 8.28 -1.85
N ARG A 313 -28.63 8.59 -3.05
CA ARG A 313 -27.36 9.27 -3.34
C ARG A 313 -27.60 10.62 -3.99
N LYS A 314 -26.85 11.61 -3.53
CA LYS A 314 -26.86 12.94 -4.13
C LYS A 314 -25.81 13.01 -5.24
N LEU A 315 -26.27 13.35 -6.46
CA LEU A 315 -25.47 13.38 -7.66
C LEU A 315 -24.97 14.78 -7.98
N ASP A 316 -23.94 14.89 -8.80
CA ASP A 316 -23.47 16.12 -9.42
C ASP A 316 -23.43 16.01 -10.96
N LYS A 317 -23.26 17.12 -11.63
CA LYS A 317 -23.25 17.22 -13.11
C LYS A 317 -22.13 16.44 -13.83
N ASP A 318 -21.13 15.97 -13.12
CA ASP A 318 -20.02 15.22 -13.72
C ASP A 318 -20.29 13.71 -13.73
N ILE A 319 -21.35 13.24 -13.05
CA ILE A 319 -21.73 11.83 -12.99
C ILE A 319 -22.55 11.50 -14.25
N LEU A 320 -22.15 10.41 -14.92
CA LEU A 320 -22.87 9.88 -16.07
C LEU A 320 -24.02 8.98 -15.62
N MET A 321 -25.20 9.19 -16.20
CA MET A 321 -26.43 8.49 -15.89
C MET A 321 -26.99 7.77 -17.11
N ILE A 322 -27.66 6.66 -16.86
CA ILE A 322 -28.56 6.04 -17.81
C ILE A 322 -29.97 6.43 -17.40
N ASN A 323 -30.71 7.06 -18.34
CA ASN A 323 -32.07 7.53 -18.15
C ASN A 323 -33.01 6.79 -19.10
N ASP A 324 -34.28 6.68 -18.76
CA ASP A 324 -35.34 6.41 -19.72
C ASP A 324 -35.84 7.72 -20.36
N ALA A 325 -37.05 7.74 -20.94
CA ALA A 325 -37.59 8.96 -21.53
C ALA A 325 -37.89 10.06 -20.50
N LYS A 326 -37.96 9.77 -19.18
CA LYS A 326 -38.44 10.71 -18.17
C LYS A 326 -37.55 10.78 -16.92
N LYS A 327 -36.94 9.67 -16.50
CA LYS A 327 -36.24 9.54 -15.22
C LYS A 327 -34.90 8.81 -15.35
N ALA A 328 -34.04 8.98 -14.36
CA ALA A 328 -32.82 8.20 -14.21
C ALA A 328 -33.15 6.74 -13.81
N VAL A 329 -32.43 5.77 -14.39
CA VAL A 329 -32.62 4.32 -14.15
C VAL A 329 -31.34 3.63 -13.70
N ALA A 330 -30.16 4.22 -13.95
CA ALA A 330 -28.91 3.71 -13.41
C ALA A 330 -27.82 4.80 -13.35
N ILE A 331 -26.85 4.63 -12.45
CA ILE A 331 -25.57 5.33 -12.49
C ILE A 331 -24.65 4.53 -13.42
N ALA A 332 -24.30 5.11 -14.56
CA ALA A 332 -23.58 4.44 -15.63
C ALA A 332 -22.29 3.76 -15.12
N GLY A 333 -22.17 2.48 -15.36
CA GLY A 333 -20.99 1.66 -15.02
C GLY A 333 -20.71 1.48 -13.52
N ILE A 334 -21.59 1.95 -12.63
CA ILE A 334 -21.42 1.86 -11.19
C ILE A 334 -22.52 0.97 -10.57
N MET A 335 -23.79 1.41 -10.63
CA MET A 335 -24.88 0.64 -10.02
C MET A 335 -26.24 1.00 -10.65
N GLY A 336 -27.09 -0.02 -10.86
CA GLY A 336 -28.47 0.15 -11.30
C GLY A 336 -29.33 0.85 -10.28
N GLY A 337 -30.50 1.31 -10.72
CA GLY A 337 -31.54 1.91 -9.87
C GLY A 337 -32.53 0.89 -9.33
N GLU A 338 -33.02 1.13 -8.11
CA GLU A 338 -34.11 0.34 -7.51
C GLU A 338 -35.38 0.38 -8.37
N ASN A 339 -35.58 1.47 -9.12
CA ASN A 339 -36.77 1.74 -9.94
C ASN A 339 -36.80 1.03 -11.30
N SER A 340 -35.80 0.24 -11.65
CA SER A 340 -35.67 -0.46 -12.94
C SER A 340 -35.13 -1.89 -12.82
N LYS A 341 -35.05 -2.40 -11.58
CA LYS A 341 -34.49 -3.75 -11.29
C LYS A 341 -35.38 -4.86 -11.84
N ILE A 342 -34.73 -5.97 -12.18
CA ILE A 342 -35.41 -7.22 -12.51
C ILE A 342 -36.08 -7.78 -11.25
N THR A 343 -37.37 -8.07 -11.37
CA THR A 343 -38.22 -8.70 -10.33
C THR A 343 -38.60 -10.13 -10.75
N ASP A 344 -39.18 -10.91 -9.84
CA ASP A 344 -39.54 -12.31 -10.08
C ASP A 344 -40.62 -12.47 -11.16
N ASP A 345 -41.38 -11.44 -11.47
CA ASP A 345 -42.47 -11.40 -12.43
C ASP A 345 -42.09 -10.77 -13.76
N VAL A 346 -40.81 -10.50 -14.00
CA VAL A 346 -40.31 -9.95 -15.26
C VAL A 346 -40.67 -10.85 -16.45
N SER A 347 -41.23 -10.26 -17.48
CA SER A 347 -41.61 -10.97 -18.73
C SER A 347 -40.71 -10.58 -19.90
N THR A 348 -40.25 -9.37 -19.93
CA THR A 348 -39.40 -8.79 -20.98
C THR A 348 -38.31 -7.92 -20.33
N MET A 349 -37.08 -8.03 -20.79
CA MET A 349 -35.97 -7.24 -20.29
C MET A 349 -35.12 -6.64 -21.40
N VAL A 350 -34.36 -5.62 -21.05
CA VAL A 350 -33.31 -5.02 -21.90
C VAL A 350 -31.95 -5.34 -21.31
N PHE A 351 -31.13 -6.05 -22.07
CA PHE A 351 -29.70 -6.16 -21.75
C PHE A 351 -28.97 -4.90 -22.20
N GLU A 352 -28.10 -4.42 -21.32
CA GLU A 352 -27.11 -3.39 -21.57
C GLU A 352 -25.70 -3.97 -21.55
N CYS A 353 -24.90 -3.60 -22.54
CA CYS A 353 -23.47 -3.82 -22.56
C CYS A 353 -22.78 -2.59 -23.14
N ALA A 354 -22.20 -1.76 -22.29
CA ALA A 354 -21.69 -0.46 -22.68
C ALA A 354 -20.22 -0.30 -22.30
N THR A 355 -19.56 0.71 -22.88
CA THR A 355 -18.21 1.10 -22.48
C THR A 355 -18.17 2.58 -22.14
N PHE A 356 -17.80 2.86 -20.89
CA PHE A 356 -17.75 4.20 -20.33
C PHE A 356 -16.32 4.67 -20.14
N ASP A 357 -16.11 6.01 -20.04
CA ASP A 357 -14.82 6.59 -19.73
C ASP A 357 -14.34 6.19 -18.33
N GLY A 358 -13.21 5.49 -18.27
CA GLY A 358 -12.68 4.93 -17.01
C GLY A 358 -12.34 6.00 -15.98
N THR A 359 -11.87 7.17 -16.40
CA THR A 359 -11.55 8.28 -15.50
C THR A 359 -12.81 8.83 -14.86
N ASN A 360 -13.87 9.03 -15.66
CA ASN A 360 -15.16 9.49 -15.15
C ASN A 360 -15.75 8.49 -14.14
N ILE A 361 -15.75 7.18 -14.47
CA ILE A 361 -16.27 6.14 -13.55
C ILE A 361 -15.48 6.11 -12.24
N ARG A 362 -14.15 6.18 -12.29
CA ARG A 362 -13.30 6.19 -11.10
C ARG A 362 -13.58 7.39 -10.19
N LEU A 363 -13.70 8.60 -10.78
CA LEU A 363 -13.97 9.82 -10.03
C LEU A 363 -15.38 9.83 -9.43
N SER A 364 -16.38 9.39 -10.21
CA SER A 364 -17.77 9.29 -9.77
C SER A 364 -17.94 8.27 -8.64
N SER A 365 -17.36 7.07 -8.79
CA SER A 365 -17.32 6.03 -7.75
C SER A 365 -16.69 6.53 -6.45
N LYS A 366 -15.57 7.25 -6.54
CA LYS A 366 -14.90 7.85 -5.38
C LYS A 366 -15.75 8.93 -4.69
N ARG A 367 -16.39 9.83 -5.46
CA ARG A 367 -17.26 10.89 -4.92
C ARG A 367 -18.48 10.31 -4.19
N LEU A 368 -19.08 9.28 -4.75
CA LEU A 368 -20.24 8.60 -4.17
C LEU A 368 -19.87 7.66 -3.01
N GLY A 369 -18.57 7.39 -2.80
CA GLY A 369 -18.11 6.38 -1.85
C GLY A 369 -18.64 4.97 -2.19
N LEU A 370 -18.89 4.70 -3.47
CA LEU A 370 -19.52 3.49 -3.98
C LEU A 370 -18.59 2.76 -4.96
N ARG A 371 -17.92 1.75 -4.51
CA ARG A 371 -17.10 0.87 -5.34
C ARG A 371 -17.81 -0.46 -5.56
N THR A 372 -17.97 -0.86 -6.81
CA THR A 372 -18.57 -2.13 -7.22
C THR A 372 -17.60 -2.88 -8.14
N ASP A 373 -17.85 -4.18 -8.39
CA ASP A 373 -17.07 -4.96 -9.36
C ASP A 373 -17.14 -4.35 -10.76
N SER A 374 -18.31 -3.84 -11.13
CA SER A 374 -18.54 -3.12 -12.39
C SER A 374 -17.64 -1.87 -12.47
N SER A 375 -17.70 -0.96 -11.48
CA SER A 375 -16.88 0.24 -11.47
C SER A 375 -15.38 -0.08 -11.44
N GLY A 376 -14.98 -1.15 -10.73
CA GLY A 376 -13.61 -1.65 -10.67
C GLY A 376 -13.05 -2.10 -12.01
N LYS A 377 -13.90 -2.62 -12.92
CA LYS A 377 -13.52 -2.99 -14.29
C LYS A 377 -13.55 -1.77 -15.23
N PHE A 378 -14.60 -0.97 -15.22
CA PHE A 378 -14.72 0.21 -16.09
C PHE A 378 -13.63 1.25 -15.84
N GLU A 379 -13.22 1.48 -14.58
CA GLU A 379 -12.15 2.43 -14.24
C GLU A 379 -10.81 2.11 -14.92
N LYS A 380 -10.62 0.89 -15.43
CA LYS A 380 -9.39 0.45 -16.11
C LYS A 380 -9.39 0.77 -17.62
N GLY A 381 -10.52 1.20 -18.18
CA GLY A 381 -10.63 1.56 -19.60
C GLY A 381 -10.85 0.33 -20.49
N LEU A 382 -12.05 -0.25 -20.45
CA LEU A 382 -12.42 -1.42 -21.24
C LEU A 382 -12.42 -1.11 -22.75
N ASP A 383 -12.12 -2.14 -23.56
CA ASP A 383 -12.18 -2.06 -25.02
C ASP A 383 -13.64 -1.96 -25.51
N PRO A 384 -14.04 -0.88 -26.21
CA PRO A 384 -15.38 -0.76 -26.75
C PRO A 384 -15.77 -1.87 -27.74
N ASN A 385 -14.80 -2.50 -28.41
CA ASN A 385 -15.09 -3.59 -29.33
C ASN A 385 -15.57 -4.85 -28.59
N ASN A 386 -15.07 -5.09 -27.39
CA ASN A 386 -15.43 -6.23 -26.56
C ASN A 386 -16.93 -6.21 -26.13
N ALA A 387 -17.56 -5.03 -26.04
CA ALA A 387 -18.95 -4.91 -25.61
C ALA A 387 -19.95 -5.64 -26.52
N TYR A 388 -19.70 -5.66 -27.83
CA TYR A 388 -20.55 -6.36 -28.80
C TYR A 388 -20.43 -7.88 -28.63
N ASP A 389 -19.22 -8.40 -28.54
CA ASP A 389 -18.97 -9.85 -28.41
C ASP A 389 -19.52 -10.40 -27.07
N ALA A 390 -19.36 -9.64 -25.98
CA ALA A 390 -19.94 -9.93 -24.69
C ALA A 390 -21.48 -9.98 -24.74
N MET A 391 -22.13 -9.02 -25.42
CA MET A 391 -23.58 -9.01 -25.64
C MET A 391 -24.04 -10.25 -26.41
N MET A 392 -23.34 -10.59 -27.50
CA MET A 392 -23.71 -11.78 -28.29
C MET A 392 -23.55 -13.06 -27.47
N ARG A 393 -22.51 -13.15 -26.63
CA ARG A 393 -22.33 -14.27 -25.71
C ARG A 393 -23.45 -14.40 -24.68
N ALA A 394 -23.88 -13.30 -24.08
CA ALA A 394 -25.01 -13.28 -23.15
C ALA A 394 -26.30 -13.77 -23.81
N CYS A 395 -26.59 -13.26 -25.00
CA CYS A 395 -27.76 -13.70 -25.78
C CYS A 395 -27.69 -15.19 -26.15
N SER A 396 -26.52 -15.69 -26.56
CA SER A 396 -26.32 -17.12 -26.82
C SER A 396 -26.59 -17.96 -25.58
N LEU A 397 -26.16 -17.52 -24.39
CA LEU A 397 -26.42 -18.22 -23.13
C LEU A 397 -27.92 -18.20 -22.76
N VAL A 398 -28.63 -17.09 -23.01
CA VAL A 398 -30.08 -17.02 -22.77
C VAL A 398 -30.83 -18.10 -23.54
N GLU A 399 -30.54 -18.31 -24.84
CA GLU A 399 -31.19 -19.30 -25.67
C GLU A 399 -30.70 -20.72 -25.33
N GLU A 400 -29.40 -20.89 -25.08
CA GLU A 400 -28.80 -22.16 -24.67
C GLU A 400 -29.42 -22.71 -23.38
N LEU A 401 -29.69 -21.83 -22.41
CA LEU A 401 -30.29 -22.20 -21.14
C LEU A 401 -31.84 -22.23 -21.19
N GLY A 402 -32.46 -21.83 -22.31
CA GLY A 402 -33.90 -21.67 -22.40
C GLY A 402 -34.47 -20.64 -21.44
N ALA A 403 -33.66 -19.62 -21.05
CA ALA A 403 -34.00 -18.58 -20.09
C ALA A 403 -34.91 -17.47 -20.65
N GLY A 404 -35.09 -17.42 -21.98
CA GLY A 404 -35.93 -16.47 -22.68
C GLY A 404 -35.79 -16.58 -24.19
N GLU A 405 -36.42 -15.69 -24.91
CA GLU A 405 -36.41 -15.56 -26.36
C GLU A 405 -35.77 -14.23 -26.76
N VAL A 406 -34.66 -14.26 -27.46
CA VAL A 406 -33.94 -13.03 -27.87
C VAL A 406 -34.66 -12.41 -29.09
N VAL A 407 -34.95 -11.10 -29.07
CA VAL A 407 -35.49 -10.36 -30.18
C VAL A 407 -34.42 -10.11 -31.24
N GLY A 408 -34.77 -10.26 -32.52
CA GLY A 408 -33.84 -10.08 -33.63
C GLY A 408 -33.26 -8.67 -33.76
N GLY A 409 -32.05 -8.57 -34.30
CA GLY A 409 -31.32 -7.31 -34.41
C GLY A 409 -30.62 -6.90 -33.14
N CYS A 410 -29.90 -5.80 -33.19
CA CYS A 410 -29.14 -5.23 -32.07
C CYS A 410 -29.16 -3.72 -32.18
N VAL A 411 -29.40 -3.00 -31.09
CA VAL A 411 -29.12 -1.55 -31.02
C VAL A 411 -27.66 -1.39 -30.61
N ASP A 412 -26.86 -0.81 -31.51
CA ASP A 412 -25.42 -0.58 -31.33
C ASP A 412 -25.08 0.89 -31.67
N VAL A 413 -24.90 1.69 -30.66
CA VAL A 413 -24.48 3.09 -30.77
C VAL A 413 -22.99 3.21 -30.57
N TYR A 414 -22.21 3.31 -31.64
CA TYR A 414 -20.74 3.36 -31.65
C TYR A 414 -20.24 4.50 -32.56
N PRO A 415 -20.30 5.75 -32.07
CA PRO A 415 -20.04 6.92 -32.91
C PRO A 415 -18.57 7.08 -33.34
N VAL A 416 -17.62 6.73 -32.47
CA VAL A 416 -16.17 6.83 -32.74
C VAL A 416 -15.53 5.46 -32.53
N LYS A 417 -15.28 4.76 -33.62
CA LYS A 417 -14.71 3.41 -33.58
C LYS A 417 -13.25 3.43 -33.16
N VAL A 418 -12.91 2.59 -32.17
CA VAL A 418 -11.52 2.29 -31.82
C VAL A 418 -10.94 1.35 -32.87
N VAL A 419 -9.76 1.67 -33.36
CA VAL A 419 -9.03 0.90 -34.38
C VAL A 419 -7.77 0.28 -33.78
N GLU A 420 -7.28 -0.75 -34.45
CA GLU A 420 -6.04 -1.46 -34.11
C GLU A 420 -4.84 -0.50 -34.10
N SER A 421 -3.95 -0.65 -33.13
CA SER A 421 -2.67 0.07 -33.07
C SER A 421 -1.66 -0.56 -34.05
N ARG A 422 -0.83 0.28 -34.69
CA ARG A 422 0.18 -0.13 -35.65
C ARG A 422 1.54 0.37 -35.19
N VAL A 423 2.51 -0.52 -35.06
CA VAL A 423 3.86 -0.19 -34.58
C VAL A 423 4.90 -0.72 -35.55
N ILE A 424 5.82 0.13 -36.02
CA ILE A 424 6.92 -0.26 -36.90
C ILE A 424 7.76 -1.33 -36.22
N PHE A 425 8.00 -2.43 -36.95
CA PHE A 425 8.76 -3.58 -36.43
C PHE A 425 10.23 -3.45 -36.75
N GLU A 426 11.08 -3.20 -35.77
CA GLU A 426 12.52 -3.00 -35.86
C GLU A 426 13.27 -4.08 -35.04
N PRO A 427 13.46 -5.32 -35.55
CA PRO A 427 14.08 -6.44 -34.82
C PRO A 427 15.48 -6.11 -34.25
N ASP A 428 16.33 -5.46 -35.06
CA ASP A 428 17.66 -5.08 -34.61
C ASP A 428 17.65 -4.09 -33.45
N ARG A 429 16.67 -3.19 -33.45
CA ARG A 429 16.49 -2.21 -32.36
C ARG A 429 15.94 -2.86 -31.08
N ILE A 430 15.06 -3.84 -31.22
CA ILE A 430 14.57 -4.68 -30.10
C ILE A 430 15.75 -5.42 -29.48
N ASN A 431 16.55 -6.13 -30.30
CA ASN A 431 17.74 -6.84 -29.83
C ASN A 431 18.75 -5.92 -29.14
N LYS A 432 18.98 -4.74 -29.70
CA LYS A 432 19.87 -3.73 -29.10
C LYS A 432 19.35 -3.23 -27.73
N LEU A 433 18.02 -3.06 -27.59
CA LEU A 433 17.40 -2.65 -26.33
C LEU A 433 17.52 -3.75 -25.29
N LEU A 434 17.23 -5.01 -25.66
CA LEU A 434 17.23 -6.15 -24.74
C LEU A 434 18.62 -6.70 -24.46
N GLY A 435 19.62 -6.41 -25.31
CA GLY A 435 20.95 -7.01 -25.23
C GLY A 435 20.96 -8.47 -25.69
N THR A 436 20.12 -8.82 -26.65
CA THR A 436 19.91 -10.18 -27.17
C THR A 436 20.26 -10.27 -28.67
N ASP A 437 20.17 -11.48 -29.21
CA ASP A 437 20.32 -11.78 -30.64
C ASP A 437 19.23 -12.76 -31.08
N ILE A 438 17.97 -12.34 -30.87
CA ILE A 438 16.78 -13.14 -31.20
C ILE A 438 16.47 -12.96 -32.68
N SER A 439 16.18 -14.04 -33.41
CA SER A 439 15.85 -13.96 -34.82
C SER A 439 14.51 -13.26 -35.08
N LYS A 440 14.36 -12.65 -36.27
CA LYS A 440 13.09 -12.02 -36.69
C LYS A 440 11.94 -13.04 -36.64
N GLU A 441 12.23 -14.27 -37.07
CA GLU A 441 11.27 -15.38 -37.08
C GLU A 441 10.78 -15.77 -35.69
N ASP A 442 11.69 -15.86 -34.71
CA ASP A 442 11.33 -16.14 -33.32
C ASP A 442 10.49 -15.03 -32.70
N MET A 443 10.80 -13.76 -33.00
CA MET A 443 9.99 -12.62 -32.56
C MET A 443 8.58 -12.67 -33.16
N LEU A 444 8.48 -13.00 -34.45
CA LEU A 444 7.17 -13.14 -35.13
C LEU A 444 6.36 -14.32 -34.59
N GLU A 445 7.01 -15.43 -34.22
CA GLU A 445 6.33 -16.55 -33.52
C GLU A 445 5.76 -16.11 -32.16
N ILE A 446 6.53 -15.30 -31.42
CA ILE A 446 6.04 -14.73 -30.15
C ILE A 446 4.82 -13.86 -30.40
N PHE A 447 4.88 -12.94 -31.35
CA PHE A 447 3.77 -12.05 -31.67
C PHE A 447 2.51 -12.82 -32.11
N ASP A 448 2.65 -13.83 -32.94
CA ASP A 448 1.52 -14.66 -33.40
C ASP A 448 0.81 -15.38 -32.25
N ARG A 449 1.57 -15.87 -31.24
CA ARG A 449 1.00 -16.52 -30.04
C ARG A 449 0.13 -15.61 -29.20
N ILE A 450 0.38 -14.30 -29.23
CA ILE A 450 -0.38 -13.28 -28.50
C ILE A 450 -1.31 -12.45 -29.40
N GLU A 451 -1.61 -12.96 -30.59
CA GLU A 451 -2.51 -12.36 -31.58
C GLU A 451 -2.07 -11.01 -32.13
N LEU A 452 -0.78 -10.67 -32.05
CA LEU A 452 -0.19 -9.51 -32.74
C LEU A 452 0.16 -9.90 -34.17
N LYS A 453 -0.45 -9.25 -35.15
CA LYS A 453 -0.31 -9.63 -36.57
C LYS A 453 0.80 -8.83 -37.24
N TYR A 454 1.66 -9.51 -37.99
CA TYR A 454 2.69 -8.84 -38.81
C TYR A 454 2.13 -8.48 -40.18
N ASP A 455 2.12 -7.20 -40.50
CA ASP A 455 1.80 -6.67 -41.82
C ASP A 455 3.09 -6.59 -42.64
N LYS A 456 3.22 -7.48 -43.64
CA LYS A 456 4.42 -7.55 -44.50
C LYS A 456 4.56 -6.39 -45.48
N GLU A 457 3.45 -5.69 -45.80
CA GLU A 457 3.46 -4.60 -46.74
C GLU A 457 4.01 -3.31 -46.13
N THR A 458 3.71 -3.10 -44.88
CA THR A 458 4.10 -1.88 -44.12
C THR A 458 5.26 -2.11 -43.15
N ASP A 459 5.68 -3.38 -42.93
CA ASP A 459 6.65 -3.80 -41.92
C ASP A 459 6.25 -3.36 -40.50
N GLU A 460 4.97 -3.48 -40.21
CA GLU A 460 4.37 -3.13 -38.91
C GLU A 460 3.79 -4.33 -38.18
N ILE A 461 3.79 -4.25 -36.86
CA ILE A 461 2.98 -5.13 -35.99
C ILE A 461 1.66 -4.43 -35.72
N VAL A 462 0.57 -5.14 -36.00
CA VAL A 462 -0.81 -4.69 -35.77
C VAL A 462 -1.30 -5.33 -34.46
N ALA A 463 -1.54 -4.49 -33.45
CA ALA A 463 -2.05 -4.92 -32.16
C ALA A 463 -3.58 -4.83 -32.13
N PRO A 464 -4.29 -5.90 -31.73
CA PRO A 464 -5.76 -5.87 -31.59
C PRO A 464 -6.18 -4.87 -30.53
N THR A 465 -7.41 -4.38 -30.61
CA THR A 465 -7.91 -3.28 -29.78
C THR A 465 -7.97 -3.61 -28.28
N PHE A 466 -8.02 -4.87 -27.90
CA PHE A 466 -7.92 -5.28 -26.49
C PHE A 466 -6.51 -5.10 -25.90
N ARG A 467 -5.44 -5.00 -26.73
CA ARG A 467 -4.07 -4.67 -26.31
C ARG A 467 -3.86 -3.15 -26.41
N GLN A 468 -4.51 -2.44 -25.48
CA GLN A 468 -4.47 -0.97 -25.41
C GLN A 468 -3.12 -0.44 -24.91
N ASP A 469 -2.23 -1.31 -24.51
CA ASP A 469 -0.90 -1.03 -23.96
C ASP A 469 0.19 -0.94 -25.06
N ILE A 470 -0.08 -1.39 -26.29
CA ILE A 470 0.91 -1.48 -27.35
C ILE A 470 0.83 -0.29 -28.30
N HIS A 471 1.81 0.64 -28.19
CA HIS A 471 1.87 1.87 -28.97
C HIS A 471 3.26 2.16 -29.57
N PHE A 472 4.32 1.59 -28.99
CA PHE A 472 5.70 1.90 -29.35
C PHE A 472 6.54 0.64 -29.50
N MET A 473 7.71 0.79 -30.14
CA MET A 473 8.69 -0.29 -30.29
C MET A 473 9.11 -0.89 -28.92
N ALA A 474 9.15 -0.07 -27.87
CA ALA A 474 9.48 -0.56 -26.53
C ALA A 474 8.43 -1.56 -26.00
N ASP A 475 7.14 -1.37 -26.32
CA ASP A 475 6.08 -2.30 -25.93
C ASP A 475 6.23 -3.64 -26.67
N LEU A 476 6.62 -3.60 -27.96
CA LEU A 476 6.96 -4.82 -28.70
C LEU A 476 8.18 -5.53 -28.11
N ALA A 477 9.19 -4.77 -27.67
CA ALA A 477 10.36 -5.33 -27.01
C ALA A 477 10.01 -6.01 -25.68
N GLU A 478 9.06 -5.46 -24.91
CA GLU A 478 8.53 -6.10 -23.69
C GLU A 478 7.88 -7.43 -24.01
N GLU A 479 7.03 -7.49 -25.03
CA GLU A 479 6.38 -8.73 -25.45
C GLU A 479 7.41 -9.81 -25.86
N VAL A 480 8.45 -9.42 -26.60
CA VAL A 480 9.54 -10.34 -26.92
C VAL A 480 10.28 -10.78 -25.65
N ALA A 481 10.64 -9.86 -24.77
CA ALA A 481 11.42 -10.15 -23.57
C ALA A 481 10.70 -11.12 -22.62
N ARG A 482 9.41 -10.90 -22.37
CA ARG A 482 8.64 -11.72 -21.41
C ARG A 482 8.45 -13.16 -21.85
N PHE A 483 8.31 -13.41 -23.18
CA PHE A 483 8.19 -14.77 -23.70
C PHE A 483 9.53 -15.42 -24.09
N PHE A 484 10.55 -14.62 -24.38
CA PHE A 484 11.93 -15.12 -24.46
C PHE A 484 12.41 -15.60 -23.10
N GLY A 485 12.08 -14.87 -22.04
CA GLY A 485 12.40 -15.09 -20.63
C GLY A 485 13.46 -14.13 -20.14
N TYR A 486 13.11 -13.31 -19.17
CA TYR A 486 14.03 -12.36 -18.53
C TYR A 486 15.25 -13.04 -17.90
N ASP A 487 15.08 -14.26 -17.41
CA ASP A 487 16.13 -15.12 -16.87
C ASP A 487 17.21 -15.53 -17.90
N LYS A 488 16.87 -15.49 -19.19
CA LYS A 488 17.78 -15.81 -20.31
C LYS A 488 18.49 -14.60 -20.87
N ILE A 489 18.09 -13.37 -20.50
CA ILE A 489 18.77 -12.17 -20.94
C ILE A 489 20.13 -12.04 -20.20
N PRO A 490 21.26 -11.95 -20.92
CA PRO A 490 22.57 -11.94 -20.27
C PRO A 490 22.80 -10.66 -19.47
N THR A 491 23.38 -10.80 -18.29
CA THR A 491 23.79 -9.67 -17.47
C THR A 491 25.00 -8.99 -18.13
N THR A 492 24.91 -7.70 -18.40
CA THR A 492 25.99 -6.90 -18.97
C THR A 492 26.35 -5.73 -18.06
N LEU A 493 27.60 -5.29 -18.14
CA LEU A 493 28.02 -4.05 -17.48
C LEU A 493 27.51 -2.84 -18.27
N PRO A 494 27.01 -1.80 -17.60
CA PRO A 494 26.61 -0.56 -18.26
C PRO A 494 27.83 0.09 -18.92
N LYS A 495 27.64 0.58 -20.16
CA LYS A 495 28.66 1.35 -20.88
C LYS A 495 28.30 2.84 -20.75
N SER A 496 29.14 3.59 -20.05
CA SER A 496 28.98 5.05 -19.92
C SER A 496 30.35 5.73 -20.02
N SER A 497 30.34 7.00 -20.36
CA SER A 497 31.53 7.84 -20.20
C SER A 497 31.87 7.95 -18.72
N ALA A 498 33.16 7.86 -18.40
CA ALA A 498 33.60 8.12 -17.04
C ALA A 498 33.32 9.59 -16.69
N THR A 499 32.66 9.78 -15.55
CA THR A 499 32.39 11.12 -14.98
C THR A 499 33.05 11.21 -13.62
N ILE A 500 33.42 12.42 -13.22
CA ILE A 500 33.91 12.66 -11.86
C ILE A 500 32.68 12.54 -10.95
N GLY A 501 32.69 11.51 -10.12
CA GLY A 501 31.70 11.32 -9.07
C GLY A 501 32.02 12.18 -7.86
N GLY A 502 31.02 12.51 -7.05
CA GLY A 502 31.17 13.22 -5.78
C GLY A 502 29.82 13.50 -5.15
N ILE A 503 29.85 13.73 -3.87
CA ILE A 503 28.71 14.24 -3.12
C ILE A 503 28.85 15.75 -2.95
N ASN A 504 27.75 16.47 -2.83
CA ASN A 504 27.81 17.90 -2.54
C ASN A 504 28.12 18.15 -1.06
N LEU A 505 28.60 19.37 -0.76
CA LEU A 505 29.00 19.76 0.59
C LEU A 505 27.90 19.49 1.65
N LYS A 506 26.63 19.71 1.31
CA LYS A 506 25.52 19.44 2.24
C LYS A 506 25.48 17.97 2.65
N LEU A 507 25.53 17.06 1.69
CA LEU A 507 25.52 15.61 1.98
C LEU A 507 26.80 15.17 2.70
N GLU A 508 27.94 15.76 2.40
CA GLU A 508 29.19 15.48 3.09
C GLU A 508 29.11 15.86 4.59
N ILE A 509 28.52 17.02 4.90
CA ILE A 509 28.31 17.45 6.28
C ILE A 509 27.31 16.54 7.01
N GLU A 510 26.24 16.10 6.33
CA GLU A 510 25.27 15.16 6.90
C GLU A 510 25.93 13.81 7.23
N GLU A 511 26.82 13.30 6.35
CA GLU A 511 27.58 12.07 6.62
C GLU A 511 28.58 12.24 7.77
N LEU A 512 29.31 13.36 7.81
CA LEU A 512 30.22 13.65 8.91
C LEU A 512 29.47 13.78 10.25
N ALA A 513 28.27 14.37 10.26
CA ALA A 513 27.43 14.43 11.45
C ALA A 513 27.07 13.02 11.97
N ARG A 514 26.73 12.09 11.07
CA ARG A 514 26.47 10.69 11.43
C ARG A 514 27.72 10.00 11.99
N GLU A 515 28.85 10.20 11.33
CA GLU A 515 30.11 9.59 11.76
C GLU A 515 30.54 10.08 13.14
N VAL A 516 30.56 11.40 13.33
CA VAL A 516 30.92 11.99 14.63
C VAL A 516 29.99 11.50 15.73
N ALA A 517 28.66 11.52 15.52
CA ALA A 517 27.71 11.03 16.50
C ALA A 517 27.98 9.55 16.87
N LYS A 518 28.18 8.68 15.89
CA LYS A 518 28.52 7.28 16.13
C LYS A 518 29.82 7.10 16.89
N PHE A 519 30.87 7.83 16.55
CA PHE A 519 32.16 7.76 17.24
C PHE A 519 32.07 8.23 18.70
N LEU A 520 31.17 9.17 18.99
CA LEU A 520 30.89 9.66 20.33
C LEU A 520 29.85 8.80 21.09
N GLY A 521 29.45 7.64 20.55
CA GLY A 521 28.62 6.66 21.24
C GLY A 521 27.11 6.85 21.06
N PHE A 522 26.68 7.69 20.14
CA PHE A 522 25.25 7.86 19.82
C PHE A 522 24.76 6.81 18.81
N SER A 523 23.50 6.44 18.96
CA SER A 523 22.77 5.61 18.00
C SER A 523 21.81 6.48 17.18
N GLU A 524 21.71 6.22 15.87
CA GLU A 524 20.81 6.94 15.00
C GLU A 524 19.34 6.56 15.27
N ALA A 525 18.49 7.55 15.40
CA ALA A 525 17.04 7.42 15.48
C ALA A 525 16.40 7.93 14.20
N MET A 526 15.29 7.33 13.80
CA MET A 526 14.47 7.77 12.66
C MET A 526 13.03 7.93 13.14
N ASN A 527 12.58 9.17 13.23
CA ASN A 527 11.24 9.50 13.69
C ASN A 527 10.37 10.06 12.55
N TYR A 528 9.05 9.96 12.72
CA TYR A 528 8.11 10.49 11.73
C TYR A 528 8.21 12.01 11.61
N SER A 529 8.06 12.51 10.37
CA SER A 529 7.92 13.94 10.07
C SER A 529 6.50 14.46 10.34
N PHE A 530 5.56 13.59 10.66
CA PHE A 530 4.19 13.93 10.99
C PHE A 530 3.98 13.87 12.50
N GLU A 531 3.24 14.83 13.03
CA GLU A 531 3.00 14.97 14.47
C GLU A 531 1.53 15.34 14.77
N SER A 532 1.14 15.16 16.02
CA SER A 532 -0.12 15.67 16.59
C SER A 532 0.05 17.09 17.12
N ALA A 533 -0.99 17.91 17.06
CA ALA A 533 -1.01 19.23 17.72
C ALA A 533 -0.78 19.17 19.25
N LYS A 534 -0.98 18.01 19.87
CA LYS A 534 -0.69 17.76 21.29
C LYS A 534 0.81 17.91 21.63
N VAL A 535 1.69 17.85 20.63
CA VAL A 535 3.14 17.98 20.81
C VAL A 535 3.51 19.32 21.40
N PHE A 536 2.82 20.38 21.02
CA PHE A 536 3.10 21.73 21.50
C PHE A 536 2.87 21.85 23.01
N ASP A 537 1.81 21.23 23.51
CA ASP A 537 1.50 21.22 24.94
C ASP A 537 2.44 20.26 25.71
N LYS A 538 2.86 19.15 25.11
CA LYS A 538 3.88 18.26 25.68
C LYS A 538 5.23 18.96 25.87
N LEU A 539 5.61 19.83 24.94
CA LEU A 539 6.83 20.64 24.99
C LEU A 539 6.66 21.93 25.82
N ASN A 540 5.50 22.15 26.44
CA ASN A 540 5.16 23.37 27.22
C ASN A 540 5.28 24.65 26.40
N LEU A 541 5.04 24.61 25.09
CA LEU A 541 5.14 25.78 24.23
C LEU A 541 3.97 26.74 24.49
N SER A 542 4.29 28.00 24.63
CA SER A 542 3.29 29.09 24.79
C SER A 542 2.33 29.14 23.58
N LYS A 543 1.17 29.77 23.76
CA LYS A 543 0.17 29.87 22.68
C LYS A 543 0.70 30.65 21.47
N ASP A 544 1.61 31.57 21.71
CA ASP A 544 2.21 32.48 20.72
C ASP A 544 3.54 31.92 20.16
N SER A 545 3.92 30.70 20.52
CA SER A 545 5.15 30.07 20.04
C SER A 545 5.10 29.89 18.52
N HIS A 546 6.17 30.27 17.84
CA HIS A 546 6.31 30.15 16.39
C HIS A 546 6.24 28.68 15.93
N TYR A 547 6.58 27.71 16.76
CA TYR A 547 6.47 26.28 16.47
C TYR A 547 5.03 25.84 16.22
N ARG A 548 4.01 26.56 16.75
CA ARG A 548 2.61 26.26 16.52
C ARG A 548 2.12 26.62 15.12
N ASN A 549 2.91 27.35 14.35
CA ASN A 549 2.62 27.64 12.95
C ASN A 549 3.01 26.45 12.07
N ALA A 550 2.20 25.39 12.08
CA ALA A 550 2.48 24.13 11.43
C ALA A 550 1.54 23.87 10.22
N ILE A 551 2.04 23.12 9.26
CA ILE A 551 1.28 22.72 8.06
C ILE A 551 0.39 21.54 8.42
N GLU A 552 -0.93 21.69 8.24
CA GLU A 552 -1.88 20.59 8.41
C GLU A 552 -1.98 19.71 7.17
N ILE A 553 -2.07 18.38 7.37
CA ILE A 553 -2.27 17.40 6.31
C ILE A 553 -3.77 17.30 6.02
N SER A 554 -4.17 17.39 4.75
CA SER A 554 -5.59 17.39 4.35
C SER A 554 -6.28 16.03 4.57
N ASN A 555 -5.53 14.92 4.48
CA ASN A 555 -6.03 13.55 4.65
C ASN A 555 -5.09 12.73 5.55
N PRO A 556 -4.96 13.10 6.85
CA PRO A 556 -4.02 12.43 7.75
C PRO A 556 -4.44 10.98 8.03
N LEU A 557 -3.48 10.13 8.32
CA LEU A 557 -3.71 8.74 8.76
C LEU A 557 -4.42 8.66 10.13
N GLY A 558 -4.44 9.75 10.87
CA GLY A 558 -5.09 9.88 12.17
C GLY A 558 -4.62 11.14 12.87
N GLU A 559 -5.17 11.44 14.05
CA GLU A 559 -4.88 12.66 14.83
C GLU A 559 -3.39 12.76 15.22
N ASP A 560 -2.70 11.64 15.38
CA ASP A 560 -1.29 11.62 15.75
C ASP A 560 -0.34 11.96 14.58
N PHE A 561 -0.87 12.05 13.33
CA PHE A 561 -0.12 12.35 12.10
C PHE A 561 -0.72 13.54 11.34
N ARG A 562 -1.34 14.46 12.06
CA ARG A 562 -2.17 15.52 11.46
C ARG A 562 -1.38 16.65 10.83
N MET A 563 -0.16 16.92 11.28
CA MET A 563 0.63 18.06 10.81
C MET A 563 2.10 17.70 10.56
N MET A 564 2.78 18.52 9.77
CA MET A 564 4.22 18.45 9.56
C MET A 564 4.95 19.03 10.78
N ARG A 565 6.05 18.36 11.21
CA ARG A 565 6.85 18.83 12.35
C ARG A 565 7.55 20.17 12.06
N THR A 566 7.48 21.10 12.99
CA THR A 566 8.20 22.38 12.96
C THR A 566 9.47 22.37 13.81
N GLN A 567 9.71 21.28 14.55
CA GLN A 567 10.86 21.01 15.39
C GLN A 567 11.08 19.48 15.45
N ALA A 568 12.30 19.03 15.70
CA ALA A 568 12.60 17.60 15.77
C ALA A 568 12.80 17.06 17.20
N VAL A 569 12.71 17.93 18.21
CA VAL A 569 12.92 17.58 19.63
C VAL A 569 11.92 16.53 20.12
N ASN A 570 10.64 16.64 19.71
CA ASN A 570 9.60 15.66 20.08
C ASN A 570 9.98 14.23 19.69
N GLY A 571 10.52 14.02 18.47
CA GLY A 571 10.94 12.70 17.99
C GLY A 571 11.99 12.07 18.90
N ILE A 572 13.06 12.82 19.20
CA ILE A 572 14.13 12.37 20.08
C ILE A 572 13.61 12.10 21.50
N LEU A 573 12.80 12.99 22.08
CA LEU A 573 12.24 12.79 23.43
C LEU A 573 11.32 11.56 23.51
N ASN A 574 10.51 11.28 22.49
CA ASN A 574 9.72 10.05 22.43
C ASN A 574 10.59 8.80 22.35
N SER A 575 11.66 8.84 21.56
CA SER A 575 12.61 7.73 21.43
C SER A 575 13.38 7.49 22.74
N LEU A 576 13.84 8.54 23.40
CA LEU A 576 14.45 8.45 24.75
C LEU A 576 13.45 7.92 25.77
N SER A 577 12.21 8.40 25.78
CA SER A 577 11.13 7.91 26.64
C SER A 577 10.86 6.41 26.43
N THR A 578 10.84 5.97 25.19
CA THR A 578 10.63 4.54 24.87
C THR A 578 11.76 3.69 25.47
N ASN A 579 13.00 4.13 25.34
CA ASN A 579 14.16 3.45 25.91
C ASN A 579 14.13 3.47 27.45
N TYR A 580 13.83 4.61 28.05
CA TYR A 580 13.70 4.76 29.51
C TYR A 580 12.66 3.78 30.08
N ASN A 581 11.46 3.72 29.47
CA ASN A 581 10.39 2.81 29.89
C ASN A 581 10.75 1.33 29.69
N ARG A 582 11.70 1.02 28.81
CA ARG A 582 12.30 -0.31 28.64
C ARG A 582 13.47 -0.58 29.59
N ARG A 583 13.74 0.36 30.51
CA ARG A 583 14.78 0.28 31.55
C ARG A 583 16.22 0.28 31.02
N ASN A 584 16.45 0.85 29.83
CA ASN A 584 17.79 1.16 29.36
C ASN A 584 18.32 2.33 30.20
N LYS A 585 19.54 2.22 30.76
CA LYS A 585 20.03 3.17 31.76
C LYS A 585 20.76 4.37 31.15
N ASP A 586 21.66 4.13 30.22
CA ASP A 586 22.47 5.15 29.56
C ASP A 586 22.10 5.13 28.07
N VAL A 587 21.49 6.17 27.55
CA VAL A 587 20.97 6.20 26.16
C VAL A 587 21.37 7.51 25.49
N HIS A 588 22.03 7.38 24.34
CA HIS A 588 22.48 8.47 23.49
C HIS A 588 21.88 8.27 22.10
N LEU A 589 21.05 9.20 21.65
CA LEU A 589 20.39 9.14 20.35
C LEU A 589 20.67 10.42 19.55
N PHE A 590 20.78 10.27 18.23
CA PHE A 590 20.79 11.39 17.31
C PHE A 590 19.85 11.16 16.13
N GLU A 591 19.43 12.22 15.48
CA GLU A 591 18.63 12.21 14.25
C GLU A 591 19.06 13.35 13.33
N LEU A 592 19.23 13.04 12.05
CA LEU A 592 19.24 14.05 11.00
C LEU A 592 17.80 14.21 10.49
N ALA A 593 17.18 15.31 10.82
CA ALA A 593 15.75 15.51 10.77
C ALA A 593 15.36 16.76 9.98
N ASN A 594 14.62 16.61 8.89
CA ASN A 594 13.98 17.77 8.26
C ASN A 594 12.82 18.28 9.12
N ILE A 595 12.74 19.59 9.27
CA ILE A 595 11.59 20.34 9.77
C ILE A 595 10.99 21.18 8.64
N TYR A 596 9.73 21.56 8.79
CA TYR A 596 8.94 22.19 7.73
C TYR A 596 8.33 23.49 8.25
N ILE A 597 8.90 24.62 7.85
CA ILE A 597 8.49 25.94 8.31
C ILE A 597 7.69 26.63 7.22
N PRO A 598 6.36 26.83 7.39
CA PRO A 598 5.56 27.53 6.41
C PRO A 598 5.94 29.01 6.37
N LYS A 599 6.07 29.57 5.17
CA LYS A 599 6.25 31.02 4.99
C LYS A 599 4.93 31.77 5.22
N GLU A 600 3.81 31.17 4.80
CA GLU A 600 2.45 31.63 5.06
C GLU A 600 1.47 30.45 5.15
N LEU A 601 0.34 30.65 5.83
CA LEU A 601 -0.76 29.69 5.87
C LEU A 601 -2.07 30.38 5.44
N PRO A 602 -2.90 29.78 4.56
CA PRO A 602 -2.67 28.52 3.86
C PRO A 602 -1.50 28.58 2.87
N LEU A 603 -0.81 27.44 2.65
CA LEU A 603 0.35 27.38 1.78
C LEU A 603 0.03 27.86 0.35
N ARG A 604 0.90 28.72 -0.21
CA ARG A 604 0.92 29.12 -1.62
C ARG A 604 2.20 28.71 -2.33
N GLU A 605 3.25 28.45 -1.58
CA GLU A 605 4.54 27.94 -2.04
C GLU A 605 5.08 26.88 -1.08
N LEU A 606 6.11 26.16 -1.48
CA LEU A 606 6.73 25.13 -0.64
C LEU A 606 7.30 25.76 0.65
N PRO A 607 7.20 25.06 1.79
CA PRO A 607 7.78 25.51 3.05
C PRO A 607 9.31 25.59 2.98
N ASP A 608 9.92 26.24 3.96
CA ASP A 608 11.36 26.12 4.21
C ASP A 608 11.61 24.75 4.86
N GLU A 609 12.26 23.84 4.11
CA GLU A 609 12.66 22.52 4.57
C GLU A 609 14.10 22.57 5.10
N ARG A 610 14.24 22.49 6.40
CA ARG A 610 15.54 22.65 7.07
C ARG A 610 16.01 21.37 7.71
N MET A 611 17.20 20.92 7.35
CA MET A 611 17.84 19.79 8.00
C MET A 611 18.41 20.23 9.36
N GLN A 612 18.00 19.56 10.42
CA GLN A 612 18.54 19.69 11.75
C GLN A 612 19.33 18.44 12.15
N PHE A 613 20.48 18.64 12.80
CA PHE A 613 21.19 17.60 13.52
C PHE A 613 20.78 17.68 14.97
N VAL A 614 20.03 16.70 15.43
CA VAL A 614 19.43 16.65 16.76
C VAL A 614 20.09 15.56 17.58
N LEU A 615 20.54 15.90 18.76
CA LEU A 615 21.19 14.99 19.71
C LEU A 615 20.38 14.97 21.01
N GLY A 616 20.31 13.82 21.66
CA GLY A 616 19.66 13.69 22.96
C GLY A 616 20.19 12.53 23.76
N PHE A 617 20.36 12.71 25.07
CA PHE A 617 20.75 11.64 25.99
C PHE A 617 20.17 11.82 27.39
N TYR A 618 20.16 10.75 28.14
CA TYR A 618 20.04 10.69 29.59
C TYR A 618 20.97 9.62 30.14
N GLY A 619 21.44 9.79 31.38
CA GLY A 619 22.34 8.86 32.05
C GLY A 619 23.30 9.58 33.01
N LYS A 620 24.60 9.32 32.86
CA LYS A 620 25.64 9.89 33.72
C LYS A 620 26.17 11.23 33.27
N GLU A 621 25.96 11.52 32.00
CA GLU A 621 26.48 12.71 31.33
C GLU A 621 25.67 13.94 31.69
N ASP A 622 26.29 15.11 31.50
CA ASP A 622 25.70 16.39 31.84
C ASP A 622 25.71 17.42 30.67
N PHE A 623 25.45 18.69 31.00
CA PHE A 623 25.44 19.79 30.05
C PHE A 623 26.78 19.93 29.30
N PHE A 624 27.89 19.69 29.98
CA PHE A 624 29.23 19.92 29.42
C PHE A 624 29.61 18.75 28.46
N ASP A 625 29.12 17.58 28.72
CA ASP A 625 29.25 16.44 27.77
C ASP A 625 28.53 16.74 26.47
N MET A 626 27.28 17.24 26.53
CA MET A 626 26.52 17.65 25.31
C MET A 626 27.25 18.76 24.57
N LYS A 627 27.80 19.73 25.33
CA LYS A 627 28.60 20.85 24.77
C LYS A 627 29.83 20.29 24.05
N GLY A 628 30.55 19.35 24.65
CA GLY A 628 31.71 18.66 24.05
C GLY A 628 31.38 17.97 22.74
N VAL A 629 30.24 17.28 22.67
CA VAL A 629 29.77 16.62 21.43
C VAL A 629 29.53 17.65 20.32
N VAL A 630 28.89 18.76 20.64
CA VAL A 630 28.64 19.85 19.68
C VAL A 630 29.94 20.47 19.18
N GLU A 631 30.89 20.75 20.09
CA GLU A 631 32.19 21.31 19.75
C GLU A 631 33.02 20.37 18.89
N GLU A 632 33.01 19.07 19.18
CA GLU A 632 33.71 18.05 18.37
C GLU A 632 33.18 17.99 16.96
N PHE A 633 31.83 18.02 16.80
CA PHE A 633 31.22 18.07 15.46
C PHE A 633 31.65 19.31 14.69
N LEU A 634 31.55 20.50 15.32
CA LEU A 634 31.89 21.75 14.65
C LEU A 634 33.39 21.83 14.30
N THR A 635 34.26 21.34 15.18
CA THR A 635 35.70 21.20 14.88
C THR A 635 35.98 20.24 13.74
N THR A 636 35.29 19.09 13.68
CA THR A 636 35.46 18.09 12.62
C THR A 636 35.14 18.66 11.23
N ILE A 637 34.16 19.56 11.16
CA ILE A 637 33.80 20.24 9.89
C ILE A 637 34.58 21.52 9.64
N GLY A 638 35.65 21.74 10.43
CA GLY A 638 36.61 22.82 10.23
C GLY A 638 36.16 24.19 10.79
N ILE A 639 35.28 24.21 11.76
CA ILE A 639 34.86 25.42 12.47
C ILE A 639 35.70 25.53 13.76
N ASP A 640 36.91 26.10 13.62
CA ASP A 640 37.83 26.32 14.75
C ASP A 640 37.65 27.69 15.44
N SER A 641 36.70 28.49 14.97
CA SER A 641 36.41 29.80 15.53
C SER A 641 35.77 29.73 16.90
N LYS A 642 36.06 30.70 17.77
CA LYS A 642 35.48 30.75 19.11
C LYS A 642 33.97 30.88 19.07
N LEU A 643 33.29 29.87 19.55
CA LEU A 643 31.83 29.86 19.69
C LEU A 643 31.42 30.75 20.89
N HIS A 644 30.31 31.45 20.73
CA HIS A 644 29.66 32.17 21.82
C HIS A 644 28.42 31.40 22.28
N TYR A 645 28.32 31.13 23.58
CA TYR A 645 27.18 30.45 24.21
C TYR A 645 26.32 31.50 24.94
N ASP A 646 25.15 31.83 24.37
CA ASP A 646 24.25 32.83 24.94
C ASP A 646 23.21 32.18 25.87
N PRO A 647 23.24 32.42 27.19
CA PRO A 647 22.28 31.88 28.14
C PRO A 647 20.86 32.44 28.01
N SER A 648 20.69 33.51 27.23
CA SER A 648 19.36 34.12 26.97
C SER A 648 18.51 33.35 25.98
N CYS A 649 18.91 32.12 25.64
CA CYS A 649 18.17 31.18 24.82
C CYS A 649 16.67 31.11 25.17
N LYS A 650 15.80 31.24 24.17
CA LYS A 650 14.35 31.39 24.37
C LYS A 650 13.56 30.06 24.29
N GLU A 651 14.24 28.94 24.08
CA GLU A 651 13.55 27.65 23.98
C GLU A 651 12.82 27.30 25.29
N GLU A 652 11.49 27.20 25.20
CA GLU A 652 10.58 27.03 26.36
C GLU A 652 10.67 25.64 26.97
N PHE A 653 10.97 24.61 26.14
CA PHE A 653 11.14 23.23 26.58
C PHE A 653 12.48 22.94 27.27
N LEU A 654 13.38 23.91 27.36
CA LEU A 654 14.65 23.80 28.08
C LEU A 654 14.59 24.43 29.46
N HIS A 655 15.42 23.90 30.36
CA HIS A 655 15.55 24.42 31.71
C HIS A 655 16.06 25.87 31.71
N PRO A 656 15.42 26.81 32.40
CA PRO A 656 15.73 28.25 32.30
C PRO A 656 17.16 28.62 32.68
N GLY A 657 17.80 27.87 33.57
CA GLY A 657 19.17 28.15 34.05
C GLY A 657 20.25 27.22 33.47
N ARG A 658 19.90 26.27 32.56
CA ARG A 658 20.85 25.30 32.00
C ARG A 658 20.59 25.09 30.51
N LYS A 659 20.69 26.21 29.76
CA LYS A 659 20.50 26.26 28.29
C LYS A 659 21.36 27.38 27.70
N ALA A 660 21.68 27.23 26.42
CA ALA A 660 22.35 28.27 25.66
C ALA A 660 22.04 28.17 24.17
N ASP A 661 21.99 29.34 23.51
CA ASP A 661 22.12 29.39 22.05
C ASP A 661 23.59 29.28 21.66
N ILE A 662 23.88 28.65 20.55
CA ILE A 662 25.22 28.50 19.97
C ILE A 662 25.33 29.53 18.86
N ILE A 663 26.23 30.45 18.99
CA ILE A 663 26.37 31.60 18.09
C ILE A 663 27.80 31.69 17.55
N LEU A 664 27.92 31.86 16.23
CA LEU A 664 29.18 32.16 15.55
C LEU A 664 28.97 33.37 14.64
N ASP A 665 29.84 34.39 14.83
CA ASP A 665 29.81 35.65 14.07
C ASP A 665 28.42 36.31 13.98
N GLY A 666 27.63 36.21 15.06
CA GLY A 666 26.28 36.74 15.14
C GLY A 666 25.19 35.88 14.52
N VAL A 667 25.54 34.72 13.94
CA VAL A 667 24.58 33.72 13.40
C VAL A 667 24.30 32.65 14.44
N ARG A 668 23.04 32.37 14.70
CA ARG A 668 22.60 31.29 15.57
C ARG A 668 22.74 29.96 14.81
N LEU A 669 23.68 29.12 15.24
CA LEU A 669 23.90 27.78 14.67
C LEU A 669 22.95 26.74 15.23
N GLY A 670 22.44 26.95 16.43
CA GLY A 670 21.58 26.03 17.14
C GLY A 670 21.45 26.38 18.62
N TYR A 671 21.06 25.40 19.41
CA TYR A 671 20.93 25.52 20.86
C TYR A 671 21.19 24.18 21.55
N LEU A 672 21.52 24.24 22.85
CA LEU A 672 21.64 23.06 23.69
C LEU A 672 21.16 23.32 25.12
N GLY A 673 20.83 22.27 25.85
CA GLY A 673 20.47 22.42 27.26
C GLY A 673 19.85 21.21 27.89
N GLU A 674 19.62 21.29 29.18
CA GLU A 674 18.82 20.36 29.95
C GLU A 674 17.34 20.56 29.58
N VAL A 675 16.62 19.47 29.31
CA VAL A 675 15.17 19.51 29.09
C VAL A 675 14.47 19.94 30.38
N HIS A 676 13.45 20.79 30.25
CA HIS A 676 12.70 21.26 31.41
C HIS A 676 12.07 20.10 32.17
N PRO A 677 12.15 20.03 33.52
CA PRO A 677 11.61 18.91 34.31
C PRO A 677 10.14 18.58 34.01
N SER A 678 9.29 19.58 33.82
CA SER A 678 7.87 19.36 33.46
C SER A 678 7.70 18.78 32.05
N VAL A 679 8.62 19.09 31.13
CA VAL A 679 8.65 18.44 29.81
C VAL A 679 9.08 16.97 29.95
N CYS A 680 10.12 16.70 30.74
CA CYS A 680 10.52 15.32 31.06
C CYS A 680 9.34 14.53 31.64
N GLU A 681 8.56 15.12 32.56
CA GLU A 681 7.36 14.49 33.12
C GLU A 681 6.30 14.18 32.04
N ASN A 682 6.03 15.13 31.12
CA ASN A 682 5.12 14.96 30.00
C ASN A 682 5.53 13.81 29.08
N TYR A 683 6.83 13.55 28.95
CA TYR A 683 7.39 12.43 28.18
C TYR A 683 7.65 11.18 29.03
N LYS A 684 7.32 11.19 30.33
CA LYS A 684 7.58 10.09 31.29
C LYS A 684 9.06 9.70 31.38
N LEU A 685 9.93 10.70 31.33
CA LEU A 685 11.37 10.58 31.55
C LEU A 685 11.65 10.93 33.02
N GLY A 686 12.17 10.00 33.78
CA GLY A 686 12.44 10.17 35.21
C GLY A 686 13.85 10.66 35.54
N GLU A 687 14.68 10.87 34.52
CA GLU A 687 16.07 11.33 34.64
C GLU A 687 16.32 12.66 33.93
N ARG A 688 17.37 13.35 34.31
CA ARG A 688 17.81 14.55 33.61
C ARG A 688 18.15 14.18 32.18
N THR A 689 17.57 14.92 31.26
CA THR A 689 17.72 14.68 29.83
C THR A 689 18.34 15.93 29.20
N TYR A 690 19.30 15.75 28.35
CA TYR A 690 20.00 16.84 27.65
C TYR A 690 19.80 16.69 26.17
N ILE A 691 19.61 17.80 25.47
CA ILE A 691 19.46 17.84 24.02
C ILE A 691 20.31 18.94 23.41
N ALA A 692 20.71 18.73 22.17
CA ALA A 692 21.24 19.76 21.29
C ALA A 692 20.56 19.71 19.94
N VAL A 693 20.32 20.86 19.34
CA VAL A 693 19.78 20.99 17.99
C VAL A 693 20.65 21.93 17.20
N LEU A 694 21.22 21.46 16.13
CA LEU A 694 22.08 22.20 15.21
C LEU A 694 21.38 22.38 13.87
N ASP A 695 21.28 23.60 13.39
CA ASP A 695 20.64 23.94 12.10
C ASP A 695 21.70 23.90 11.01
N LEU A 696 21.75 22.80 10.24
CA LEU A 696 22.79 22.58 9.23
C LEU A 696 22.83 23.68 8.15
N PRO A 697 21.69 24.18 7.63
CA PRO A 697 21.72 25.31 6.71
C PRO A 697 22.46 26.56 7.24
N ASN A 698 22.39 26.83 8.54
CA ASN A 698 23.10 27.95 9.15
C ASN A 698 24.59 27.63 9.39
N ILE A 699 24.97 26.36 9.47
CA ILE A 699 26.34 25.91 9.75
C ILE A 699 27.18 25.83 8.47
N ILE A 700 26.60 25.29 7.38
CA ILE A 700 27.30 25.04 6.12
C ILE A 700 28.13 26.23 5.60
N PRO A 701 27.68 27.50 5.69
CA PRO A 701 28.47 28.65 5.23
C PRO A 701 29.79 28.87 5.97
N PHE A 702 29.97 28.31 7.16
CA PHE A 702 31.16 28.45 8.00
C PHE A 702 32.12 27.25 7.86
N VAL A 703 31.75 26.20 7.14
CA VAL A 703 32.56 24.98 6.97
C VAL A 703 33.82 25.28 6.21
N ASN A 704 34.95 24.80 6.72
CA ASN A 704 36.26 24.97 6.08
C ASN A 704 37.13 23.75 6.28
N PHE A 705 37.37 23.00 5.22
CA PHE A 705 38.28 21.84 5.23
C PHE A 705 39.71 22.18 4.85
N ASP A 706 40.05 23.47 4.67
CA ASP A 706 41.40 23.94 4.35
C ASP A 706 42.30 23.91 5.60
N ILE A 707 42.89 22.76 5.87
CA ILE A 707 43.83 22.55 6.99
C ILE A 707 45.20 23.09 6.59
N LYS A 708 45.69 24.12 7.30
CA LYS A 708 47.04 24.68 7.10
C LYS A 708 47.98 24.09 8.14
N TYR A 709 49.06 23.47 7.66
CA TYR A 709 50.11 22.96 8.52
C TYR A 709 50.81 24.13 9.25
N THR A 710 50.88 24.08 10.60
CA THR A 710 51.69 24.96 11.42
C THR A 710 52.85 24.16 12.00
N GLY A 711 54.04 24.65 11.75
CA GLY A 711 55.26 23.97 12.23
C GLY A 711 55.36 23.96 13.77
N ILE A 712 55.99 22.92 14.29
CA ILE A 712 56.26 22.79 15.73
C ILE A 712 57.04 23.98 16.20
N ALA A 713 56.63 24.55 17.34
CA ALA A 713 57.30 25.68 17.91
C ALA A 713 58.74 25.42 18.32
N LYS A 714 59.68 26.29 17.90
CA LYS A 714 61.11 26.12 18.17
C LYS A 714 61.52 26.61 19.57
N TYR A 715 60.76 27.52 20.17
CA TYR A 715 61.07 28.15 21.45
C TYR A 715 60.09 27.67 22.53
N PRO A 716 60.55 27.54 23.80
CA PRO A 716 59.73 27.06 24.90
C PRO A 716 58.64 28.05 25.26
N ALA A 717 57.50 27.50 25.71
CA ALA A 717 56.45 28.30 26.30
C ALA A 717 56.71 28.64 27.77
N THR A 718 56.06 29.66 28.26
CA THR A 718 55.96 30.01 29.68
C THR A 718 54.49 29.99 30.07
N SER A 719 54.12 29.39 31.16
CA SER A 719 52.78 29.42 31.72
C SER A 719 52.60 30.31 32.92
N ARG A 720 51.44 30.86 33.13
CA ARG A 720 51.02 31.61 34.31
C ARG A 720 49.62 31.14 34.70
N ASP A 721 49.47 30.76 35.94
CA ASP A 721 48.18 30.44 36.52
C ASP A 721 47.56 31.63 37.22
N ILE A 722 46.30 31.88 37.03
CA ILE A 722 45.53 32.91 37.74
C ILE A 722 44.32 32.28 38.38
N SER A 723 44.04 32.65 39.61
CA SER A 723 42.82 32.37 40.31
C SER A 723 42.02 33.66 40.52
N LEU A 724 40.82 33.72 40.08
CA LEU A 724 39.97 34.92 40.06
C LEU A 724 38.77 34.73 40.99
N VAL A 725 38.42 35.77 41.73
CA VAL A 725 37.15 35.84 42.45
C VAL A 725 36.20 36.65 41.58
N VAL A 726 35.15 36.04 41.16
CA VAL A 726 34.24 36.49 40.10
C VAL A 726 32.79 36.51 40.62
N PRO A 727 32.04 37.59 40.43
CA PRO A 727 30.60 37.60 40.71
C PRO A 727 29.90 36.46 39.97
N LYS A 728 28.96 35.74 40.60
CA LYS A 728 28.29 34.56 40.03
C LYS A 728 27.58 34.82 38.72
N ASN A 729 27.09 36.04 38.52
CA ASN A 729 26.37 36.45 37.32
C ASN A 729 27.28 36.71 36.11
N ILE A 730 28.60 36.79 36.29
CA ILE A 730 29.55 36.92 35.16
C ILE A 730 29.81 35.51 34.58
N LEU A 731 29.64 35.44 33.28
CA LEU A 731 29.87 34.19 32.53
C LEU A 731 31.38 33.96 32.34
N VAL A 732 31.77 32.69 32.31
CA VAL A 732 33.15 32.26 32.00
C VAL A 732 33.62 32.81 30.65
N GLY A 733 32.77 32.80 29.63
CA GLY A 733 33.05 33.36 28.31
C GLY A 733 33.40 34.87 28.34
N GLU A 734 32.80 35.66 29.23
CA GLU A 734 33.15 37.09 29.38
C GLU A 734 34.57 37.29 29.94
N ILE A 735 35.02 36.35 30.77
CA ILE A 735 36.41 36.36 31.30
C ILE A 735 37.36 35.97 30.15
N GLU A 736 37.04 34.94 29.42
CA GLU A 736 37.80 34.46 28.27
C GLU A 736 37.92 35.50 27.16
N ASP A 737 36.88 36.29 26.93
CA ASP A 737 36.91 37.41 25.99
C ASP A 737 37.91 38.49 26.43
N VAL A 738 37.93 38.82 27.72
CA VAL A 738 38.91 39.75 28.25
C VAL A 738 40.33 39.21 28.09
N ILE A 739 40.57 37.94 28.41
CA ILE A 739 41.89 37.30 28.29
C ILE A 739 42.32 37.32 26.82
N SER A 740 41.48 36.87 25.91
CA SER A 740 41.77 36.75 24.47
C SER A 740 42.07 38.11 23.84
N GLN A 741 41.23 39.13 24.10
CA GLN A 741 41.36 40.48 23.55
C GLN A 741 42.59 41.23 24.07
N ASN A 742 43.09 40.91 25.27
CA ASN A 742 44.21 41.61 25.92
C ASN A 742 45.51 40.82 26.00
N GLY A 743 45.46 39.48 25.62
CA GLY A 743 46.63 38.60 25.66
C GLY A 743 47.70 38.88 24.60
N GLY A 744 47.32 39.60 23.52
CA GLY A 744 48.25 39.97 22.45
C GLY A 744 48.75 38.77 21.66
N SER A 745 49.77 38.98 20.77
CA SER A 745 50.29 37.96 19.89
C SER A 745 51.11 36.86 20.56
N ASN A 746 51.50 37.08 21.80
CA ASN A 746 52.33 36.14 22.60
C ASN A 746 51.48 35.17 23.45
N LEU A 747 50.18 35.44 23.61
CA LEU A 747 49.27 34.48 24.27
C LEU A 747 48.95 33.39 23.27
N GLU A 748 49.52 32.17 23.49
CA GLU A 748 49.33 31.01 22.65
C GLU A 748 47.98 30.35 22.93
N SER A 749 47.67 30.13 24.22
CA SER A 749 46.43 29.51 24.66
C SER A 749 46.11 29.83 26.12
N PHE A 750 44.90 29.64 26.52
CA PHE A 750 44.48 29.62 27.90
C PHE A 750 43.51 28.49 28.15
N LYS A 751 43.50 27.97 29.37
CA LYS A 751 42.68 26.83 29.76
C LYS A 751 42.07 27.08 31.15
N LEU A 752 40.73 26.98 31.21
CA LEU A 752 40.05 26.86 32.49
C LEU A 752 40.33 25.49 33.09
N PHE A 753 40.80 25.43 34.35
CA PHE A 753 41.09 24.15 34.98
C PHE A 753 40.39 23.94 36.34
N ASP A 754 39.84 24.99 36.95
CA ASP A 754 39.10 24.89 38.21
C ASP A 754 38.00 25.94 38.34
N ILE A 755 36.83 25.56 38.85
CA ILE A 755 35.77 26.46 39.32
C ILE A 755 35.39 25.97 40.72
N TYR A 756 35.50 26.84 41.69
CA TYR A 756 35.18 26.55 43.10
C TYR A 756 34.11 27.49 43.64
N GLU A 757 33.07 26.93 44.21
CA GLU A 757 32.05 27.61 44.99
C GLU A 757 31.90 26.90 46.34
N GLY A 758 32.26 27.59 47.42
CA GLY A 758 32.19 27.04 48.76
C GLY A 758 32.52 28.03 49.83
N ASP A 759 32.62 27.57 51.07
CA ASP A 759 32.73 28.42 52.28
C ASP A 759 33.94 29.37 52.32
N GLN A 760 34.93 29.16 51.46
CA GLN A 760 36.10 30.01 51.35
C GLN A 760 35.94 31.19 50.39
N ILE A 761 34.78 31.31 49.76
CA ILE A 761 34.46 32.36 48.79
C ILE A 761 33.22 33.11 49.32
N GLU A 762 33.25 34.44 49.27
CA GLU A 762 32.17 35.30 49.69
C GLU A 762 30.86 34.97 48.97
N ALA A 763 29.73 34.97 49.66
CA ALA A 763 28.41 34.69 49.09
C ALA A 763 28.13 35.64 47.92
N GLY A 764 27.73 35.08 46.77
CA GLY A 764 27.53 35.80 45.52
C GLY A 764 28.73 35.82 44.57
N PHE A 765 29.86 35.21 44.98
CA PHE A 765 31.04 35.01 44.13
C PHE A 765 31.36 33.54 43.90
N LYS A 766 32.20 33.29 42.89
CA LYS A 766 32.81 32.00 42.54
C LYS A 766 34.33 32.21 42.29
N SER A 767 35.16 31.22 42.57
CA SER A 767 36.56 31.22 42.16
C SER A 767 36.70 30.51 40.80
N VAL A 768 37.41 31.17 39.86
CA VAL A 768 37.63 30.61 38.51
C VAL A 768 39.15 30.65 38.26
N ALA A 769 39.74 29.53 37.93
CA ALA A 769 41.18 29.40 37.71
C ALA A 769 41.55 29.10 36.27
N TYR A 770 42.46 29.86 35.73
CA TYR A 770 42.97 29.69 34.36
C TYR A 770 44.47 29.49 34.35
N SER A 771 44.94 28.60 33.44
CA SER A 771 46.33 28.53 33.03
C SER A 771 46.50 29.17 31.66
N LEU A 772 47.33 30.24 31.59
CA LEU A 772 47.64 30.98 30.39
C LEU A 772 49.03 30.59 29.90
N THR A 773 49.12 30.19 28.62
CA THR A 773 50.40 29.80 27.98
C THR A 773 50.83 30.86 27.00
N PHE A 774 52.06 31.34 27.20
CA PHE A 774 52.68 32.42 26.38
C PHE A 774 53.86 31.86 25.62
N ARG A 775 53.95 32.20 24.33
CA ARG A 775 55.06 31.83 23.46
C ARG A 775 55.29 32.85 22.37
N ASN A 776 56.52 33.03 21.97
CA ASN A 776 56.87 33.76 20.76
C ASN A 776 57.46 32.83 19.72
N LYS A 777 57.12 33.00 18.45
CA LYS A 777 57.52 32.10 17.35
C LYS A 777 58.99 32.30 16.95
N GLU A 778 59.58 33.44 17.26
CA GLU A 778 60.90 33.88 16.79
C GLU A 778 61.99 33.79 17.89
N ARG A 779 61.60 33.88 19.18
CA ARG A 779 62.53 33.88 20.31
C ARG A 779 61.89 33.41 21.61
N THR A 780 62.72 33.15 22.62
CA THR A 780 62.25 32.94 24.02
C THR A 780 61.75 34.23 24.60
N LEU A 781 60.59 34.17 25.28
CA LEU A 781 60.01 35.34 25.98
C LEU A 781 60.79 35.67 27.26
N LEU A 782 60.84 36.96 27.60
CA LEU A 782 61.32 37.42 28.86
C LEU A 782 60.14 37.49 29.86
N ASP A 783 60.42 37.22 31.13
CA ASP A 783 59.43 37.30 32.19
C ASP A 783 58.73 38.67 32.27
N THR A 784 59.49 39.78 32.00
CA THR A 784 58.95 41.12 31.97
C THR A 784 57.84 41.28 30.90
N GLU A 785 58.02 40.73 29.72
CA GLU A 785 57.06 40.82 28.65
C GLU A 785 55.76 40.01 28.95
N VAL A 786 55.93 38.85 29.64
CA VAL A 786 54.77 38.06 30.07
C VAL A 786 54.00 38.77 31.17
N ASN A 787 54.71 39.38 32.12
CA ASN A 787 54.14 40.14 33.25
C ASN A 787 53.36 41.36 32.73
N GLU A 788 53.89 42.11 31.76
CA GLU A 788 53.22 43.28 31.18
C GLU A 788 51.85 42.85 30.55
N VAL A 789 51.80 41.71 29.86
CA VAL A 789 50.53 41.16 29.29
C VAL A 789 49.63 40.73 30.44
N MET A 790 50.14 40.02 31.44
CA MET A 790 49.36 39.61 32.62
C MET A 790 48.74 40.81 33.33
N ASP A 791 49.55 41.88 33.61
CA ASP A 791 49.04 43.08 34.23
C ASP A 791 47.97 43.79 33.41
N LYS A 792 48.10 43.78 32.10
CA LYS A 792 47.07 44.29 31.20
C LYS A 792 45.77 43.52 31.30
N ILE A 793 45.83 42.17 31.27
CA ILE A 793 44.67 41.29 31.43
C ILE A 793 44.03 41.56 32.81
N LEU A 794 44.79 41.54 33.88
CA LEU A 794 44.31 41.70 35.25
C LEU A 794 43.62 43.03 35.47
N ASN A 795 44.20 44.12 34.98
CA ASN A 795 43.61 45.46 35.04
C ASN A 795 42.25 45.53 34.33
N LYS A 796 42.12 44.85 33.23
CA LYS A 796 40.83 44.77 32.49
C LYS A 796 39.79 43.94 33.19
N LEU A 797 40.19 42.82 33.85
CA LEU A 797 39.32 42.02 34.69
C LEU A 797 38.86 42.79 35.93
N GLU A 798 39.75 43.53 36.57
CA GLU A 798 39.44 44.35 37.75
C GLU A 798 38.44 45.48 37.44
N ALA A 799 38.48 46.01 36.22
CA ALA A 799 37.52 47.00 35.75
C ALA A 799 36.11 46.43 35.64
N LYS A 800 35.97 45.10 35.61
CA LYS A 800 34.70 44.35 35.63
C LYS A 800 34.35 43.76 37.01
N ASN A 801 34.99 44.26 38.09
CA ASN A 801 34.86 43.74 39.47
C ASN A 801 35.33 42.27 39.63
N ILE A 802 36.23 41.78 38.79
CA ILE A 802 36.89 40.48 38.91
C ILE A 802 38.25 40.69 39.55
N LYS A 803 38.50 40.07 40.71
CA LYS A 803 39.72 40.25 41.49
C LYS A 803 40.54 38.95 41.52
N ILE A 804 41.84 39.11 41.67
CA ILE A 804 42.71 37.96 41.94
C ILE A 804 42.38 37.43 43.34
N ARG A 805 42.23 36.09 43.42
CA ARG A 805 42.12 35.38 44.68
C ARG A 805 43.49 35.42 45.38
N SER A 806 43.57 36.11 46.55
CA SER A 806 44.77 36.17 47.39
C SER A 806 45.01 34.87 48.16
#